data_5ba88956ad5dcbc51c8189bc9c25eeaa
#
_entry.id   5ba88956ad5dcbc51c8189bc9c25eeaa
#
_cell.length_a   1.000
_cell.length_b   1.000
_cell.length_c   1.000
_cell.angle_alpha   90.00
_cell.angle_beta   90.00
_cell.angle_gamma   90.00
#
_symmetry.space_group_name_H-M   'P 1'
#
loop_
_entity.id
_entity.type
_entity.pdbx_description
1 polymer ?
#
loop_
_entity_poly.entity_id
_entity_poly.type
_entity_poly.pdbx_seq_one_letter_code
_entity_poly.pdbx_strand_id
1 'polypeptide(L)'
;MMKQITTTVCATVLMASCSNINNTEQQVNQQVDELYCRMSQPERIAQLRSGYMDELFDAEGNLDTVKCKQLIPYGIGHFSQYASQELVDANFLRKRVVVVQDWLIHHTPNGIPALFHEEVLSGINTQDATVYPQQIGQACSFNPELAELKTLQTGTALRKMGGVLSLSPMVDVCRTPSFNRLEESYGEDGYLSAVMGTAFVKGLQQGDLKKGVGACSKHYLGYGGGGDADEKEMMEDILLPHETMIRLAGSKALMPGYHAVHGTKCVANSEILNDILRDYLGFDGMVVSDYTAIDQLPGLDTPLQKAVAAINGGNDVDFPRGENYQYLQEALDKGLVKKEVFERAVKDVLRYKIRAGLMDKNPYLYSTEDVKLDTKEERQTAYDIASQSIVLLENNGVLPLVKEADVNSTKQVKNILLTGPNANSIWAMCGDYSFPSMFYFWQSWKKKWDDSHLPHIVKLLEAMQAGKPEGINIKYSRGCDWTEEIETKFEESGDKRAWEYQLLHRKVDSGEKADKAEALAMAKESDVIVAAVGENVMLCGENRERDGLKLPGKQEEYVEELLATGKPVVLVVFGGRAQVISKIAKRCAAVIQAWYPGEEGGTAVADILYGKISPSAKLSVSYPNTEVYEPICYNYSTRQDARVEWPFGYGLSYTTFAYKNLQTVKELSTASESSNIYFEVTNTGKVRADEIAQVYLSPTQSNQQIHPIQLQGFARISLNPGETKRVCIKFYTDQFGYYSHQGNRQWNIAPGMYELKIGASSQDIRLKQQIVLTGDKVVKPLRDHYFSEVIE
;
A
#
# COMPACT_ATOMS: atom_id res chain seq x y z
N MET A 1 51.09 4.64 -1.57
CA MET A 1 50.84 3.63 -2.63
C MET A 1 49.59 2.81 -2.44
N MET A 2 49.00 2.71 -1.24
CA MET A 2 47.73 1.95 -1.00
C MET A 2 46.41 2.73 -1.26
N LYS A 3 46.44 4.06 -1.29
CA LYS A 3 45.20 4.88 -1.56
C LYS A 3 44.85 5.04 -3.06
N GLN A 4 45.76 4.75 -3.98
CA GLN A 4 45.46 4.80 -5.42
C GLN A 4 44.90 3.49 -5.99
N ILE A 5 45.11 2.36 -5.30
CA ILE A 5 44.62 1.05 -5.75
C ILE A 5 43.12 0.88 -5.48
N THR A 6 42.59 1.46 -4.39
CA THR A 6 41.17 1.34 -4.01
C THR A 6 40.24 2.11 -4.94
N THR A 7 40.67 3.30 -5.41
CA THR A 7 39.83 4.12 -6.31
C THR A 7 39.75 3.55 -7.74
N THR A 8 40.80 2.88 -8.21
CA THR A 8 40.83 2.27 -9.54
C THR A 8 40.03 0.97 -9.59
N VAL A 9 39.98 0.21 -8.49
CA VAL A 9 39.21 -1.03 -8.42
C VAL A 9 37.68 -0.74 -8.36
N CYS A 10 37.23 0.28 -7.59
CA CYS A 10 35.82 0.69 -7.57
C CYS A 10 35.34 1.24 -8.92
N ALA A 11 36.17 2.07 -9.59
CA ALA A 11 35.80 2.58 -10.91
C ALA A 11 35.74 1.47 -11.98
N THR A 12 36.60 0.47 -11.90
CA THR A 12 36.65 -0.65 -12.85
C THR A 12 35.49 -1.62 -12.61
N VAL A 13 35.08 -1.83 -11.36
CA VAL A 13 33.90 -2.64 -11.01
C VAL A 13 32.59 -1.95 -11.43
N LEU A 14 32.47 -0.63 -11.22
CA LEU A 14 31.32 0.15 -11.69
C LEU A 14 31.24 0.18 -13.24
N MET A 15 32.36 0.38 -13.94
CA MET A 15 32.34 0.33 -15.41
C MET A 15 32.06 -1.08 -15.95
N ALA A 16 32.53 -2.12 -15.30
CA ALA A 16 32.22 -3.50 -15.68
C ALA A 16 30.78 -3.89 -15.40
N SER A 17 30.16 -3.39 -14.33
CA SER A 17 28.75 -3.61 -14.05
C SER A 17 27.86 -2.85 -15.05
N CYS A 18 28.15 -1.59 -15.35
CA CYS A 18 27.41 -0.84 -16.36
C CYS A 18 27.55 -1.44 -17.76
N SER A 19 28.72 -1.95 -18.15
CA SER A 19 28.91 -2.62 -19.44
C SER A 19 28.19 -3.96 -19.53
N ASN A 20 28.12 -4.72 -18.45
CA ASN A 20 27.36 -5.96 -18.38
C ASN A 20 25.85 -5.74 -18.44
N ILE A 21 25.32 -4.72 -17.73
CA ILE A 21 23.92 -4.34 -17.77
C ILE A 21 23.51 -3.91 -19.20
N ASN A 22 24.31 -3.05 -19.84
CA ASN A 22 24.05 -2.63 -21.22
C ASN A 22 24.05 -3.78 -22.22
N ASN A 23 24.96 -4.75 -22.07
CA ASN A 23 24.99 -5.95 -22.90
C ASN A 23 23.74 -6.82 -22.68
N THR A 24 23.28 -6.95 -21.44
CA THR A 24 22.07 -7.74 -21.12
C THR A 24 20.81 -7.10 -21.72
N GLU A 25 20.62 -5.79 -21.59
CA GLU A 25 19.47 -5.09 -22.18
C GLU A 25 19.50 -5.09 -23.73
N GLN A 26 20.67 -5.00 -24.33
CA GLN A 26 20.82 -5.15 -25.79
C GLN A 26 20.40 -6.55 -26.24
N GLN A 27 20.78 -7.59 -25.50
CA GLN A 27 20.37 -8.98 -25.79
C GLN A 27 18.85 -9.16 -25.63
N VAL A 28 18.25 -8.59 -24.58
CA VAL A 28 16.80 -8.59 -24.39
C VAL A 28 16.11 -7.95 -25.59
N ASN A 29 16.51 -6.74 -25.99
CA ASN A 29 15.91 -6.04 -27.12
C ASN A 29 16.07 -6.81 -28.44
N GLN A 30 17.23 -7.43 -28.67
CA GLN A 30 17.44 -8.27 -29.85
C GLN A 30 16.46 -9.47 -29.85
N GLN A 31 16.30 -10.15 -28.70
CA GLN A 31 15.36 -11.28 -28.59
C GLN A 31 13.90 -10.83 -28.80
N VAL A 32 13.53 -9.63 -28.32
CA VAL A 32 12.22 -9.03 -28.56
C VAL A 32 11.98 -8.83 -30.06
N ASP A 33 12.94 -8.23 -30.76
CA ASP A 33 12.84 -7.94 -32.20
C ASP A 33 12.75 -9.22 -33.03
N GLU A 34 13.59 -10.22 -32.73
CA GLU A 34 13.58 -11.52 -33.39
C GLU A 34 12.25 -12.24 -33.19
N LEU A 35 11.69 -12.22 -31.97
CA LEU A 35 10.41 -12.84 -31.66
C LEU A 35 9.27 -12.09 -32.35
N TYR A 36 9.21 -10.76 -32.25
CA TYR A 36 8.21 -9.93 -32.91
C TYR A 36 8.15 -10.18 -34.42
N CYS A 37 9.31 -10.26 -35.08
CA CYS A 37 9.39 -10.52 -36.51
C CYS A 37 8.84 -11.87 -36.95
N ARG A 38 8.92 -12.91 -36.09
CA ARG A 38 8.39 -14.24 -36.36
C ARG A 38 6.88 -14.36 -36.13
N MET A 39 6.31 -13.49 -35.30
CA MET A 39 4.90 -13.56 -34.92
C MET A 39 3.99 -13.10 -36.05
N SER A 40 2.90 -13.82 -36.24
CA SER A 40 1.76 -13.35 -37.02
C SER A 40 1.01 -12.22 -36.32
N GLN A 41 0.20 -11.47 -37.06
CA GLN A 41 -0.58 -10.37 -36.49
C GLN A 41 -1.57 -10.83 -35.41
N PRO A 42 -2.30 -11.96 -35.55
CA PRO A 42 -3.14 -12.47 -34.47
C PRO A 42 -2.37 -12.82 -33.19
N GLU A 43 -1.15 -13.37 -33.30
CA GLU A 43 -0.30 -13.63 -32.13
C GLU A 43 0.12 -12.35 -31.41
N ARG A 44 0.48 -11.30 -32.17
CA ARG A 44 0.84 -9.99 -31.61
C ARG A 44 -0.34 -9.39 -30.84
N ILE A 45 -1.56 -9.45 -31.38
CA ILE A 45 -2.78 -8.98 -30.71
C ILE A 45 -3.05 -9.81 -29.45
N ALA A 46 -2.86 -11.13 -29.50
CA ALA A 46 -3.05 -12.02 -28.36
C ALA A 46 -2.16 -11.64 -27.17
N GLN A 47 -0.95 -11.08 -27.41
CA GLN A 47 -0.07 -10.65 -26.30
C GLN A 47 -0.59 -9.42 -25.54
N LEU A 48 -1.46 -8.62 -26.14
CA LEU A 48 -2.06 -7.43 -25.53
C LEU A 48 -3.38 -7.73 -24.79
N ARG A 49 -3.77 -9.01 -24.73
CA ARG A 49 -5.03 -9.47 -24.15
C ARG A 49 -4.80 -10.34 -22.92
N SER A 50 -5.82 -10.38 -22.07
CA SER A 50 -5.87 -11.24 -20.90
C SER A 50 -7.09 -12.17 -20.94
N GLY A 51 -7.16 -13.12 -20.00
CA GLY A 51 -8.28 -14.03 -19.77
C GLY A 51 -8.23 -14.66 -18.40
N TYR A 52 -9.17 -15.51 -18.08
CA TYR A 52 -9.19 -16.25 -16.83
C TYR A 52 -8.76 -17.70 -17.03
N MET A 53 -7.84 -18.17 -16.19
CA MET A 53 -7.26 -19.51 -16.33
C MET A 53 -8.28 -20.62 -16.08
N ASP A 54 -9.20 -20.42 -15.14
CA ASP A 54 -10.23 -21.41 -14.79
C ASP A 54 -11.16 -21.78 -15.95
N GLU A 55 -11.32 -20.89 -16.92
CA GLU A 55 -12.12 -21.13 -18.13
C GLU A 55 -11.55 -22.20 -19.05
N LEU A 56 -10.26 -22.51 -18.91
CA LEU A 56 -9.57 -23.52 -19.72
C LEU A 56 -9.74 -24.95 -19.19
N PHE A 57 -10.39 -25.12 -18.04
CA PHE A 57 -10.55 -26.42 -17.41
C PHE A 57 -11.99 -26.96 -17.54
N ASP A 58 -12.10 -28.28 -17.52
CA ASP A 58 -13.37 -28.98 -17.43
C ASP A 58 -13.89 -29.04 -15.99
N ALA A 59 -15.09 -29.63 -15.79
CA ALA A 59 -15.71 -29.77 -14.47
C ALA A 59 -14.91 -30.71 -13.54
N GLU A 60 -14.11 -31.59 -14.08
CA GLU A 60 -13.24 -32.54 -13.38
C GLU A 60 -11.88 -31.91 -13.03
N GLY A 61 -11.61 -30.68 -13.53
CA GLY A 61 -10.38 -29.92 -13.27
C GLY A 61 -9.21 -30.29 -14.20
N ASN A 62 -9.46 -30.98 -15.32
CA ASN A 62 -8.47 -31.27 -16.35
C ASN A 62 -8.45 -30.14 -17.40
N LEU A 63 -7.29 -29.92 -18.03
CA LEU A 63 -7.17 -28.92 -19.10
C LEU A 63 -8.02 -29.39 -20.31
N ASP A 64 -8.99 -28.54 -20.67
CA ASP A 64 -9.83 -28.76 -21.86
C ASP A 64 -9.14 -28.21 -23.11
N THR A 65 -8.47 -29.09 -23.85
CA THR A 65 -7.73 -28.71 -25.07
C THR A 65 -8.64 -28.19 -26.19
N VAL A 66 -9.95 -28.47 -26.17
CA VAL A 66 -10.91 -27.91 -27.13
C VAL A 66 -11.17 -26.46 -26.78
N LYS A 67 -11.42 -26.18 -25.52
CA LYS A 67 -11.55 -24.78 -25.05
C LYS A 67 -10.26 -23.98 -25.30
N CYS A 68 -9.09 -24.55 -25.03
CA CYS A 68 -7.82 -23.90 -25.32
C CYS A 68 -7.71 -23.47 -26.78
N LYS A 69 -8.02 -24.38 -27.72
CA LYS A 69 -8.02 -24.09 -29.17
C LYS A 69 -9.06 -23.04 -29.58
N GLN A 70 -10.16 -22.91 -28.85
CA GLN A 70 -11.21 -21.94 -29.13
C GLN A 70 -10.89 -20.57 -28.56
N LEU A 71 -10.44 -20.51 -27.30
CA LEU A 71 -10.26 -19.26 -26.55
C LEU A 71 -8.92 -18.60 -26.79
N ILE A 72 -7.86 -19.41 -26.95
CA ILE A 72 -6.47 -18.91 -27.05
C ILE A 72 -5.68 -19.56 -28.21
N PRO A 73 -6.23 -19.64 -29.44
CA PRO A 73 -5.60 -20.35 -30.59
C PRO A 73 -4.24 -19.75 -30.99
N TYR A 74 -4.01 -18.48 -30.70
CA TYR A 74 -2.77 -17.76 -30.98
C TYR A 74 -1.94 -17.44 -29.73
N GLY A 75 -2.22 -18.17 -28.62
CA GLY A 75 -1.69 -17.84 -27.32
C GLY A 75 -2.48 -16.71 -26.62
N ILE A 76 -1.94 -16.21 -25.53
CA ILE A 76 -2.51 -15.12 -24.74
C ILE A 76 -1.40 -14.37 -24.02
N GLY A 77 -1.60 -13.07 -23.78
CA GLY A 77 -0.64 -12.23 -23.04
C GLY A 77 -0.60 -12.57 -21.56
N HIS A 78 -1.78 -12.59 -20.93
CA HIS A 78 -1.92 -12.64 -19.47
C HIS A 78 -3.06 -13.56 -19.03
N PHE A 79 -2.94 -14.08 -17.79
CA PHE A 79 -4.05 -14.63 -17.01
C PHE A 79 -4.28 -13.80 -15.76
N SER A 80 -5.53 -13.34 -15.61
CA SER A 80 -5.97 -12.39 -14.59
C SER A 80 -6.28 -13.09 -13.29
N GLN A 81 -5.77 -12.56 -12.15
CA GLN A 81 -6.09 -12.98 -10.78
C GLN A 81 -6.24 -14.50 -10.65
N TYR A 82 -5.26 -15.23 -11.15
CA TYR A 82 -5.36 -16.69 -11.35
C TYR A 82 -5.49 -17.48 -10.05
N ALA A 83 -5.03 -16.95 -8.93
CA ALA A 83 -5.02 -17.63 -7.65
C ALA A 83 -6.27 -17.34 -6.80
N SER A 84 -6.90 -16.19 -6.99
CA SER A 84 -8.12 -15.79 -6.28
C SER A 84 -9.42 -16.27 -6.91
N GLN A 85 -9.37 -16.86 -8.11
CA GLN A 85 -10.57 -17.34 -8.81
C GLN A 85 -11.17 -18.62 -8.21
N GLU A 86 -10.39 -19.41 -7.50
CA GLU A 86 -10.80 -20.69 -6.98
C GLU A 86 -10.25 -20.97 -5.57
N LEU A 87 -11.03 -21.70 -4.76
CA LEU A 87 -10.59 -22.24 -3.47
C LEU A 87 -9.81 -23.54 -3.69
N VAL A 88 -8.53 -23.43 -3.95
CA VAL A 88 -7.61 -24.55 -4.14
C VAL A 88 -6.25 -24.24 -3.54
N ASP A 89 -5.54 -25.25 -3.09
CA ASP A 89 -4.22 -25.05 -2.52
C ASP A 89 -3.17 -24.56 -3.54
N ALA A 90 -2.17 -23.85 -3.04
CA ALA A 90 -1.13 -23.23 -3.86
C ALA A 90 -0.34 -24.22 -4.74
N ASN A 91 -0.15 -25.46 -4.29
CA ASN A 91 0.55 -26.50 -5.06
C ASN A 91 -0.32 -27.04 -6.21
N PHE A 92 -1.64 -27.09 -6.00
CA PHE A 92 -2.57 -27.42 -7.05
C PHE A 92 -2.62 -26.32 -8.12
N LEU A 93 -2.68 -25.05 -7.71
CA LEU A 93 -2.59 -23.90 -8.62
C LEU A 93 -1.32 -23.94 -9.47
N ARG A 94 -0.17 -24.17 -8.83
CA ARG A 94 1.11 -24.30 -9.54
C ARG A 94 1.05 -25.37 -10.63
N LYS A 95 0.46 -26.55 -10.35
CA LYS A 95 0.28 -27.61 -11.34
C LYS A 95 -0.56 -27.15 -12.51
N ARG A 96 -1.64 -26.42 -12.27
CA ARG A 96 -2.49 -25.84 -13.33
C ARG A 96 -1.70 -24.84 -14.19
N VAL A 97 -0.94 -23.93 -13.58
CA VAL A 97 -0.07 -23.00 -14.30
C VAL A 97 0.90 -23.76 -15.22
N VAL A 98 1.57 -24.80 -14.69
CA VAL A 98 2.50 -25.63 -15.48
C VAL A 98 1.80 -26.26 -16.68
N VAL A 99 0.62 -26.85 -16.49
CA VAL A 99 -0.13 -27.50 -17.56
C VAL A 99 -0.57 -26.50 -18.64
N VAL A 100 -1.01 -25.32 -18.25
CA VAL A 100 -1.40 -24.25 -19.19
C VAL A 100 -0.18 -23.71 -19.96
N GLN A 101 0.94 -23.47 -19.26
CA GLN A 101 2.17 -23.01 -19.91
C GLN A 101 2.73 -24.04 -20.88
N ASP A 102 2.70 -25.33 -20.49
CA ASP A 102 3.11 -26.42 -21.36
C ASP A 102 2.27 -26.48 -22.63
N TRP A 103 0.93 -26.34 -22.50
CA TRP A 103 0.05 -26.29 -23.66
C TRP A 103 0.37 -25.08 -24.56
N LEU A 104 0.57 -23.87 -23.99
CA LEU A 104 0.92 -22.66 -24.76
C LEU A 104 2.23 -22.87 -25.55
N ILE A 105 3.25 -23.43 -24.91
CA ILE A 105 4.57 -23.65 -25.53
C ILE A 105 4.48 -24.62 -26.70
N HIS A 106 3.71 -25.72 -26.57
CA HIS A 106 3.73 -26.80 -27.55
C HIS A 106 2.59 -26.76 -28.58
N HIS A 107 1.53 -25.94 -28.32
CA HIS A 107 0.32 -25.95 -29.16
C HIS A 107 -0.05 -24.60 -29.74
N THR A 108 0.76 -23.55 -29.50
CA THR A 108 0.59 -22.22 -30.16
C THR A 108 1.76 -21.97 -31.12
N PRO A 109 1.57 -21.11 -32.15
CA PRO A 109 2.52 -21.08 -33.30
C PRO A 109 3.97 -20.71 -32.91
N ASN A 110 4.20 -19.76 -32.00
CA ASN A 110 5.54 -19.37 -31.52
C ASN A 110 5.85 -19.82 -30.09
N GLY A 111 4.96 -20.57 -29.46
CA GLY A 111 5.19 -21.16 -28.13
C GLY A 111 5.45 -20.12 -27.04
N ILE A 112 4.70 -18.99 -27.04
CA ILE A 112 4.92 -17.88 -26.10
C ILE A 112 4.14 -18.12 -24.80
N PRO A 113 4.80 -18.26 -23.64
CA PRO A 113 4.14 -18.41 -22.34
C PRO A 113 3.32 -17.18 -21.95
N ALA A 114 2.28 -17.36 -21.12
CA ALA A 114 1.50 -16.29 -20.57
C ALA A 114 2.12 -15.70 -19.28
N LEU A 115 1.80 -14.44 -18.98
CA LEU A 115 2.01 -13.81 -17.69
C LEU A 115 0.84 -14.17 -16.76
N PHE A 116 1.13 -14.70 -15.57
CA PHE A 116 0.15 -14.91 -14.52
C PHE A 116 0.29 -13.81 -13.49
N HIS A 117 -0.79 -13.09 -13.23
CA HIS A 117 -0.76 -12.00 -12.25
C HIS A 117 -1.77 -12.20 -11.13
N GLU A 118 -1.42 -11.67 -9.96
CA GLU A 118 -2.24 -11.68 -8.76
C GLU A 118 -2.04 -10.40 -7.96
N GLU A 119 -2.95 -10.12 -7.02
CA GLU A 119 -2.81 -9.09 -6.02
C GLU A 119 -1.97 -9.57 -4.83
N VAL A 120 -1.09 -8.67 -4.31
CA VAL A 120 -0.29 -8.98 -3.11
C VAL A 120 -0.23 -7.79 -2.13
N LEU A 121 -1.23 -6.95 -2.14
CA LEU A 121 -1.28 -5.73 -1.32
C LEU A 121 -1.11 -6.05 0.17
N SER A 122 -1.92 -6.94 0.72
CA SER A 122 -1.88 -7.40 2.11
C SER A 122 -1.57 -8.89 2.24
N GLY A 123 -0.72 -9.42 1.39
CA GLY A 123 -0.42 -10.83 1.22
C GLY A 123 -0.89 -11.32 -0.15
N ILE A 124 -0.55 -12.54 -0.52
CA ILE A 124 -1.01 -13.12 -1.78
C ILE A 124 -2.52 -13.35 -1.70
N ASN A 125 -3.24 -12.92 -2.71
CA ASN A 125 -4.69 -13.13 -2.76
C ASN A 125 -5.03 -14.58 -3.17
N THR A 126 -4.74 -15.50 -2.27
CA THR A 126 -4.96 -16.95 -2.44
C THR A 126 -5.29 -17.60 -1.10
N GLN A 127 -5.92 -18.77 -1.16
CA GLN A 127 -6.25 -19.59 0.01
C GLN A 127 -4.99 -19.85 0.87
N ASP A 128 -5.16 -19.83 2.20
CA ASP A 128 -4.13 -20.12 3.20
C ASP A 128 -2.93 -19.15 3.20
N ALA A 129 -2.99 -18.02 2.49
CA ALA A 129 -1.93 -17.03 2.51
C ALA A 129 -1.99 -16.14 3.75
N THR A 130 -0.82 -15.74 4.24
CA THR A 130 -0.67 -14.77 5.33
C THR A 130 -1.37 -13.44 5.02
N VAL A 131 -2.16 -12.94 5.97
CA VAL A 131 -2.81 -11.64 5.89
C VAL A 131 -2.03 -10.61 6.69
N TYR A 132 -1.30 -9.76 5.98
CA TYR A 132 -0.53 -8.65 6.58
C TYR A 132 -1.43 -7.42 6.83
N PRO A 133 -0.99 -6.50 7.72
CA PRO A 133 -1.64 -5.20 7.87
C PRO A 133 -1.79 -4.46 6.54
N GLN A 134 -2.84 -3.66 6.41
CA GLN A 134 -3.04 -2.77 5.27
C GLN A 134 -1.97 -1.68 5.18
N GLN A 135 -1.75 -1.15 3.96
CA GLN A 135 -0.66 -0.22 3.69
C GLN A 135 -0.74 1.07 4.52
N ILE A 136 -1.95 1.56 4.81
CA ILE A 136 -2.12 2.74 5.69
C ILE A 136 -1.53 2.51 7.08
N GLY A 137 -1.73 1.32 7.64
CA GLY A 137 -1.10 0.91 8.91
C GLY A 137 0.40 0.73 8.76
N GLN A 138 0.86 0.07 7.68
CA GLN A 138 2.29 -0.10 7.42
C GLN A 138 3.01 1.25 7.31
N ALA A 139 2.41 2.25 6.67
CA ALA A 139 2.96 3.60 6.58
C ALA A 139 3.16 4.24 7.96
N CYS A 140 2.23 3.99 8.90
CA CYS A 140 2.35 4.49 10.27
C CYS A 140 3.57 3.92 11.03
N SER A 141 4.16 2.83 10.56
CA SER A 141 5.40 2.29 11.12
C SER A 141 6.63 3.13 10.79
N PHE A 142 6.61 3.90 9.70
CA PHE A 142 7.81 4.56 9.13
C PHE A 142 9.00 3.59 9.05
N ASN A 143 8.71 2.35 8.63
CA ASN A 143 9.69 1.28 8.56
C ASN A 143 9.66 0.58 7.18
N PRO A 144 10.40 1.10 6.20
CA PRO A 144 10.45 0.52 4.86
C PRO A 144 11.07 -0.87 4.81
N GLU A 145 11.94 -1.22 5.78
CA GLU A 145 12.57 -2.55 5.83
C GLU A 145 11.54 -3.66 6.04
N LEU A 146 10.51 -3.41 6.86
CA LEU A 146 9.41 -4.38 7.05
C LEU A 146 8.53 -4.49 5.80
N ALA A 147 8.34 -3.41 5.05
CA ALA A 147 7.64 -3.47 3.77
C ALA A 147 8.41 -4.30 2.73
N GLU A 148 9.74 -4.12 2.67
CA GLU A 148 10.63 -4.90 1.81
C GLU A 148 10.64 -6.38 2.21
N LEU A 149 10.76 -6.70 3.51
CA LEU A 149 10.74 -8.08 4.02
C LEU A 149 9.42 -8.79 3.71
N LYS A 150 8.27 -8.15 3.97
CA LYS A 150 6.96 -8.68 3.63
C LYS A 150 6.89 -9.06 2.15
N THR A 151 7.32 -8.15 1.27
CA THR A 151 7.20 -8.37 -0.17
C THR A 151 8.23 -9.34 -0.73
N LEU A 152 9.38 -9.47 -0.09
CA LEU A 152 10.33 -10.56 -0.35
C LEU A 152 9.69 -11.94 -0.08
N GLN A 153 8.98 -12.09 1.05
CA GLN A 153 8.28 -13.31 1.42
C GLN A 153 7.14 -13.61 0.43
N THR A 154 6.22 -12.67 0.23
CA THR A 154 5.08 -12.83 -0.68
C THR A 154 5.51 -13.04 -2.13
N GLY A 155 6.50 -12.31 -2.62
CA GLY A 155 7.05 -12.45 -3.97
C GLY A 155 7.69 -13.82 -4.20
N THR A 156 8.41 -14.32 -3.19
CA THR A 156 9.03 -15.65 -3.25
C THR A 156 7.96 -16.74 -3.34
N ALA A 157 6.90 -16.66 -2.56
CA ALA A 157 5.80 -17.63 -2.59
C ALA A 157 5.02 -17.53 -3.91
N LEU A 158 4.65 -16.33 -4.34
CA LEU A 158 3.92 -16.13 -5.61
C LEU A 158 4.72 -16.62 -6.81
N ARG A 159 6.04 -16.39 -6.83
CA ARG A 159 6.91 -16.92 -7.89
C ARG A 159 6.89 -18.44 -7.94
N LYS A 160 6.93 -19.13 -6.80
CA LYS A 160 6.80 -20.58 -6.70
C LYS A 160 5.44 -21.08 -7.18
N MET A 161 4.39 -20.28 -7.05
CA MET A 161 3.06 -20.59 -7.57
C MET A 161 2.93 -20.36 -9.08
N GLY A 162 3.96 -19.79 -9.74
CA GLY A 162 3.98 -19.48 -11.17
C GLY A 162 3.56 -18.06 -11.52
N GLY A 163 3.21 -17.23 -10.54
CA GLY A 163 2.95 -15.80 -10.72
C GLY A 163 4.22 -15.03 -11.02
N VAL A 164 4.15 -14.07 -11.95
CA VAL A 164 5.31 -13.28 -12.39
C VAL A 164 5.05 -11.79 -12.40
N LEU A 165 3.82 -11.39 -12.13
CA LEU A 165 3.40 -10.00 -12.03
C LEU A 165 2.45 -9.85 -10.85
N SER A 166 2.63 -8.79 -10.07
CA SER A 166 1.74 -8.34 -9.01
C SER A 166 1.07 -7.03 -9.40
N LEU A 167 -0.23 -6.89 -9.17
CA LEU A 167 -0.95 -5.64 -9.39
C LEU A 167 -0.86 -4.70 -8.18
N SER A 168 0.30 -4.66 -7.54
CA SER A 168 0.62 -3.87 -6.35
C SER A 168 2.03 -3.29 -6.46
N PRO A 169 2.38 -2.23 -5.69
CA PRO A 169 1.63 -1.56 -4.64
C PRO A 169 0.66 -0.49 -5.16
N MET A 170 -0.34 -0.12 -4.32
CA MET A 170 -1.07 1.12 -4.48
C MET A 170 -0.29 2.25 -3.80
N VAL A 171 0.08 3.27 -4.56
CA VAL A 171 0.90 4.39 -4.08
C VAL A 171 0.26 5.75 -4.33
N ASP A 172 -1.04 5.75 -4.47
CA ASP A 172 -1.81 6.99 -4.57
C ASP A 172 -1.55 7.87 -3.35
N VAL A 173 -1.19 9.13 -3.58
CA VAL A 173 -1.08 10.14 -2.54
C VAL A 173 -2.50 10.61 -2.22
N CYS A 174 -3.06 10.12 -1.12
CA CYS A 174 -4.47 10.32 -0.81
C CYS A 174 -4.73 11.66 -0.14
N ARG A 175 -5.23 12.62 -0.92
CA ARG A 175 -5.52 13.99 -0.48
C ARG A 175 -6.83 14.11 0.27
N THR A 176 -7.79 13.21 0.00
CA THR A 176 -9.14 13.28 0.54
C THR A 176 -9.32 12.27 1.66
N PRO A 177 -9.57 12.68 2.91
CA PRO A 177 -9.75 11.77 4.04
C PRO A 177 -10.91 10.79 3.90
N SER A 178 -11.93 11.16 3.10
CA SER A 178 -13.11 10.34 2.83
C SER A 178 -12.90 9.32 1.70
N PHE A 179 -11.73 9.28 1.07
CA PHE A 179 -11.45 8.32 0.01
C PHE A 179 -11.61 6.89 0.54
N ASN A 180 -12.51 6.11 -0.08
CA ASN A 180 -12.89 4.78 0.39
C ASN A 180 -11.76 3.74 0.28
N ARG A 181 -10.76 3.98 -0.59
CA ARG A 181 -9.57 3.13 -0.76
C ARG A 181 -8.33 3.66 -0.02
N LEU A 182 -8.50 4.56 0.95
CA LEU A 182 -7.40 5.12 1.75
C LEU A 182 -6.56 4.03 2.41
N GLU A 183 -7.19 2.95 2.87
CA GLU A 183 -6.52 1.82 3.52
C GLU A 183 -5.43 1.15 2.68
N GLU A 184 -5.63 1.13 1.34
CA GLU A 184 -4.70 0.54 0.40
C GLU A 184 -3.48 1.41 0.12
N SER A 185 -3.51 2.69 0.51
CA SER A 185 -2.45 3.68 0.28
C SER A 185 -1.50 3.82 1.47
N TYR A 186 -0.37 4.52 1.25
CA TYR A 186 0.54 4.91 2.32
C TYR A 186 0.18 6.28 2.95
N GLY A 187 -0.97 6.86 2.59
CA GLY A 187 -1.50 8.08 3.19
C GLY A 187 -1.37 9.33 2.32
N GLU A 188 -1.23 10.48 2.97
CA GLU A 188 -1.34 11.80 2.32
C GLU A 188 0.00 12.39 1.85
N ASP A 189 1.13 11.77 2.18
CA ASP A 189 2.47 12.32 1.94
C ASP A 189 3.19 11.60 0.81
N GLY A 190 3.60 12.33 -0.23
CA GLY A 190 4.27 11.77 -1.40
C GLY A 190 5.65 11.20 -1.08
N TYR A 191 6.40 11.81 -0.14
CA TYR A 191 7.72 11.31 0.25
C TYR A 191 7.63 9.97 1.00
N LEU A 192 6.73 9.87 1.98
CA LEU A 192 6.51 8.62 2.72
C LEU A 192 6.00 7.51 1.78
N SER A 193 5.04 7.83 0.90
CA SER A 193 4.52 6.89 -0.11
C SER A 193 5.62 6.42 -1.06
N ALA A 194 6.54 7.33 -1.46
CA ALA A 194 7.67 7.00 -2.30
C ALA A 194 8.69 6.07 -1.61
N VAL A 195 9.02 6.33 -0.35
CA VAL A 195 9.94 5.49 0.44
C VAL A 195 9.37 4.08 0.60
N MET A 196 8.10 3.99 1.07
CA MET A 196 7.44 2.71 1.33
C MET A 196 7.18 1.92 0.03
N GLY A 197 6.70 2.59 -1.02
CA GLY A 197 6.46 1.96 -2.33
C GLY A 197 7.75 1.46 -2.99
N THR A 198 8.84 2.23 -2.88
CA THR A 198 10.16 1.79 -3.39
C THR A 198 10.66 0.55 -2.65
N ALA A 199 10.50 0.48 -1.33
CA ALA A 199 10.85 -0.70 -0.52
C ALA A 199 9.99 -1.91 -0.91
N PHE A 200 8.68 -1.71 -1.09
CA PHE A 200 7.76 -2.75 -1.57
C PHE A 200 8.25 -3.37 -2.89
N VAL A 201 8.59 -2.54 -3.88
CA VAL A 201 9.06 -3.02 -5.20
C VAL A 201 10.39 -3.73 -5.08
N LYS A 202 11.33 -3.23 -4.25
CA LYS A 202 12.64 -3.88 -4.04
C LYS A 202 12.49 -5.30 -3.49
N GLY A 203 11.68 -5.49 -2.45
CA GLY A 203 11.44 -6.80 -1.87
C GLY A 203 10.77 -7.75 -2.87
N LEU A 204 9.74 -7.27 -3.57
CA LEU A 204 8.98 -8.07 -4.52
C LEU A 204 9.82 -8.53 -5.72
N GLN A 205 10.58 -7.62 -6.33
CA GLN A 205 11.39 -7.89 -7.52
C GLN A 205 12.75 -8.51 -7.22
N GLN A 206 13.26 -8.38 -6.00
CA GLN A 206 14.56 -8.93 -5.56
C GLN A 206 15.74 -8.52 -6.46
N GLY A 207 15.63 -7.36 -7.10
CA GLY A 207 16.62 -6.85 -8.05
C GLY A 207 16.75 -7.65 -9.37
N ASP A 208 15.94 -8.70 -9.57
CA ASP A 208 15.98 -9.57 -10.74
C ASP A 208 14.60 -10.20 -10.99
N LEU A 209 13.93 -9.82 -12.07
CA LEU A 209 12.61 -10.35 -12.42
C LEU A 209 12.59 -11.87 -12.71
N LYS A 210 13.76 -12.48 -12.94
CA LYS A 210 13.86 -13.93 -13.05
C LYS A 210 13.75 -14.63 -11.69
N LYS A 211 14.03 -13.94 -10.60
CA LYS A 211 13.97 -14.46 -9.22
C LYS A 211 12.71 -14.01 -8.50
N GLY A 212 12.43 -12.72 -8.58
CA GLY A 212 11.27 -12.11 -7.95
C GLY A 212 10.03 -12.07 -8.84
N VAL A 213 9.07 -11.27 -8.44
CA VAL A 213 7.84 -10.96 -9.15
C VAL A 213 7.82 -9.48 -9.49
N GLY A 214 7.46 -9.12 -10.70
CA GLY A 214 7.38 -7.71 -11.08
C GLY A 214 6.24 -7.00 -10.38
N ALA A 215 6.51 -5.78 -9.95
CA ALA A 215 5.51 -4.89 -9.37
C ALA A 215 4.81 -4.07 -10.46
N CYS A 216 3.50 -3.90 -10.31
CA CYS A 216 2.69 -2.97 -11.10
C CYS A 216 2.18 -1.87 -10.19
N SER A 217 2.84 -0.72 -10.22
CA SER A 217 2.43 0.43 -9.39
C SER A 217 1.09 1.00 -9.85
N LYS A 218 0.20 1.30 -8.90
CA LYS A 218 -1.14 1.82 -9.17
C LYS A 218 -1.53 2.88 -8.15
N HIS A 219 -2.44 3.80 -8.52
CA HIS A 219 -3.02 3.98 -9.84
C HIS A 219 -2.44 5.24 -10.48
N TYR A 220 -1.77 5.10 -11.56
CA TYR A 220 -1.12 6.21 -12.26
C TYR A 220 -2.18 7.08 -12.98
N LEU A 221 -2.36 8.34 -12.75
CA LEU A 221 -1.65 9.23 -11.84
C LEU A 221 -2.70 10.09 -11.13
N GLY A 222 -2.65 10.17 -9.77
CA GLY A 222 -3.47 11.13 -9.00
C GLY A 222 -4.85 10.63 -8.58
N TYR A 223 -5.09 9.33 -8.48
CA TYR A 223 -6.28 8.78 -7.82
C TYR A 223 -6.26 9.16 -6.33
N GLY A 224 -7.39 9.19 -5.64
CA GLY A 224 -7.41 9.66 -4.24
C GLY A 224 -7.42 11.19 -4.06
N GLY A 225 -7.86 11.93 -5.07
CA GLY A 225 -8.07 13.40 -5.00
C GLY A 225 -6.98 14.25 -5.65
N GLY A 226 -6.07 13.64 -6.43
CA GLY A 226 -5.00 14.36 -7.13
C GLY A 226 -5.22 14.61 -8.62
N GLY A 227 -6.33 14.14 -9.20
CA GLY A 227 -6.57 14.24 -10.65
C GLY A 227 -6.73 15.66 -11.21
N ASP A 228 -7.12 16.61 -10.38
CA ASP A 228 -7.25 18.03 -10.72
C ASP A 228 -6.07 18.90 -10.20
N ALA A 229 -5.01 18.28 -9.67
CA ALA A 229 -3.81 18.99 -9.25
C ALA A 229 -3.18 19.73 -10.41
N ASP A 230 -2.57 20.89 -10.15
CA ASP A 230 -1.78 21.56 -11.17
C ASP A 230 -0.53 20.74 -11.55
N GLU A 231 0.06 21.02 -12.72
CA GLU A 231 1.20 20.23 -13.23
C GLU A 231 2.35 20.20 -12.21
N LYS A 232 2.57 21.26 -11.48
CA LYS A 232 3.68 21.34 -10.53
C LYS A 232 3.45 20.44 -9.32
N GLU A 233 2.28 20.47 -8.72
CA GLU A 233 1.90 19.58 -7.62
C GLU A 233 1.91 18.11 -8.09
N MET A 234 1.40 17.87 -9.28
CA MET A 234 1.42 16.54 -9.88
C MET A 234 2.86 16.01 -10.00
N MET A 235 3.80 16.82 -10.47
CA MET A 235 5.19 16.40 -10.68
C MET A 235 6.05 16.38 -9.42
N GLU A 236 5.79 17.25 -8.44
CA GLU A 236 6.63 17.34 -7.23
C GLU A 236 6.23 16.30 -6.18
N ASP A 237 4.95 15.95 -6.09
CA ASP A 237 4.41 15.18 -4.99
C ASP A 237 3.67 13.91 -5.46
N ILE A 238 2.67 14.04 -6.34
CA ILE A 238 1.82 12.90 -6.75
C ILE A 238 2.59 11.90 -7.61
N LEU A 239 3.47 12.36 -8.50
CA LEU A 239 4.30 11.51 -9.35
C LEU A 239 5.45 10.85 -8.58
N LEU A 240 5.90 11.47 -7.48
CA LEU A 240 7.12 11.06 -6.77
C LEU A 240 7.16 9.57 -6.41
N PRO A 241 6.08 8.94 -5.89
CA PRO A 241 6.10 7.50 -5.61
C PRO A 241 6.36 6.66 -6.86
N HIS A 242 5.68 6.96 -7.97
CA HIS A 242 5.86 6.24 -9.24
C HIS A 242 7.24 6.46 -9.84
N GLU A 243 7.74 7.71 -9.82
CA GLU A 243 9.08 8.05 -10.29
C GLU A 243 10.15 7.25 -9.55
N THR A 244 10.09 7.18 -8.22
CA THR A 244 11.09 6.46 -7.41
C THR A 244 11.02 4.95 -7.59
N MET A 245 9.83 4.37 -7.73
CA MET A 245 9.71 2.94 -8.03
C MET A 245 10.27 2.57 -9.39
N ILE A 246 10.10 3.42 -10.41
CA ILE A 246 10.69 3.23 -11.73
C ILE A 246 12.21 3.38 -11.68
N ARG A 247 12.70 4.47 -11.09
CA ARG A 247 14.12 4.85 -11.17
C ARG A 247 15.00 4.16 -10.13
N LEU A 248 14.50 3.90 -8.93
CA LEU A 248 15.32 3.33 -7.83
C LEU A 248 15.07 1.84 -7.62
N ALA A 249 13.88 1.35 -7.94
CA ALA A 249 13.52 -0.06 -7.76
C ALA A 249 13.29 -0.80 -9.09
N GLY A 250 13.34 -0.11 -10.22
CA GLY A 250 13.28 -0.71 -11.55
C GLY A 250 11.92 -1.35 -11.88
N SER A 251 10.80 -0.77 -11.41
CA SER A 251 9.46 -1.25 -11.77
C SER A 251 9.27 -1.27 -13.29
N LYS A 252 8.68 -2.35 -13.81
CA LYS A 252 8.51 -2.61 -15.25
C LYS A 252 7.04 -2.83 -15.64
N ALA A 253 6.11 -2.57 -14.73
CA ALA A 253 4.69 -2.51 -15.03
C ALA A 253 4.02 -1.36 -14.28
N LEU A 254 2.95 -0.81 -14.83
CA LEU A 254 2.23 0.32 -14.29
C LEU A 254 0.77 0.27 -14.73
N MET A 255 -0.15 0.67 -13.84
CA MET A 255 -1.59 0.66 -14.06
C MET A 255 -2.17 2.07 -13.91
N PRO A 256 -2.76 2.67 -14.98
CA PRO A 256 -3.47 3.94 -14.88
C PRO A 256 -4.81 3.77 -14.15
N GLY A 257 -5.22 4.81 -13.41
CA GLY A 257 -6.46 4.77 -12.62
C GLY A 257 -7.74 4.97 -13.41
N TYR A 258 -8.88 4.72 -12.75
CA TYR A 258 -10.22 4.91 -13.33
C TYR A 258 -10.63 6.37 -13.54
N HIS A 259 -10.04 7.28 -12.79
CA HIS A 259 -10.37 8.71 -12.83
C HIS A 259 -9.84 9.41 -14.11
N ALA A 260 -10.05 10.71 -14.16
CA ALA A 260 -9.52 11.56 -15.21
C ALA A 260 -8.44 12.50 -14.66
N VAL A 261 -7.44 12.81 -15.50
CA VAL A 261 -6.46 13.86 -15.28
C VAL A 261 -6.63 14.87 -16.39
N HIS A 262 -6.79 16.15 -16.03
CA HIS A 262 -7.08 17.25 -16.96
C HIS A 262 -8.24 16.93 -17.91
N GLY A 263 -9.28 16.26 -17.38
CA GLY A 263 -10.50 15.90 -18.12
C GLY A 263 -10.40 14.66 -19.02
N THR A 264 -9.24 14.01 -19.13
CA THR A 264 -9.04 12.79 -19.91
C THR A 264 -8.85 11.58 -19.00
N LYS A 265 -9.61 10.50 -19.20
CA LYS A 265 -9.46 9.24 -18.48
C LYS A 265 -8.04 8.71 -18.57
N CYS A 266 -7.43 8.35 -17.45
CA CYS A 266 -6.02 7.97 -17.35
C CYS A 266 -5.63 6.87 -18.35
N VAL A 267 -6.46 5.86 -18.53
CA VAL A 267 -6.21 4.72 -19.45
C VAL A 267 -6.10 5.12 -20.94
N ALA A 268 -6.56 6.33 -21.30
CA ALA A 268 -6.50 6.87 -22.66
C ALA A 268 -5.79 8.24 -22.73
N ASN A 269 -5.05 8.61 -21.69
CA ASN A 269 -4.42 9.93 -21.57
C ASN A 269 -2.96 9.90 -22.04
N SER A 270 -2.73 10.38 -23.27
CA SER A 270 -1.40 10.41 -23.89
C SER A 270 -0.42 11.31 -23.14
N GLU A 271 -0.88 12.41 -22.53
CA GLU A 271 -0.01 13.30 -21.76
C GLU A 271 0.67 12.58 -20.61
N ILE A 272 -0.12 11.82 -19.81
CA ILE A 272 0.47 11.12 -18.65
C ILE A 272 1.20 9.85 -19.06
N LEU A 273 0.72 9.08 -20.06
CA LEU A 273 1.26 7.77 -20.42
C LEU A 273 2.40 7.83 -21.45
N ASN A 274 2.39 8.81 -22.36
CA ASN A 274 3.48 8.97 -23.32
C ASN A 274 4.44 10.10 -22.89
N ASP A 275 3.95 11.35 -22.77
CA ASP A 275 4.83 12.51 -22.60
C ASP A 275 5.50 12.53 -21.20
N ILE A 276 4.79 12.15 -20.13
CA ILE A 276 5.35 12.10 -18.77
C ILE A 276 6.03 10.75 -18.50
N LEU A 277 5.29 9.65 -18.66
CA LEU A 277 5.79 8.34 -18.26
C LEU A 277 6.93 7.85 -19.15
N ARG A 278 6.73 7.85 -20.48
CA ARG A 278 7.73 7.29 -21.40
C ARG A 278 8.80 8.29 -21.78
N ASP A 279 8.42 9.50 -22.20
CA ASP A 279 9.38 10.45 -22.74
C ASP A 279 10.18 11.16 -21.64
N TYR A 280 9.52 11.62 -20.56
CA TYR A 280 10.20 12.32 -19.48
C TYR A 280 10.88 11.37 -18.48
N LEU A 281 10.17 10.35 -17.96
CA LEU A 281 10.73 9.39 -16.99
C LEU A 281 11.57 8.29 -17.64
N GLY A 282 11.43 8.06 -18.95
CA GLY A 282 12.14 7.00 -19.68
C GLY A 282 11.63 5.60 -19.33
N PHE A 283 10.34 5.44 -19.01
CA PHE A 283 9.76 4.14 -18.67
C PHE A 283 9.74 3.21 -19.89
N ASP A 284 10.36 2.04 -19.74
CA ASP A 284 10.53 1.00 -20.76
C ASP A 284 9.80 -0.31 -20.42
N GLY A 285 8.82 -0.21 -19.53
CA GLY A 285 7.94 -1.31 -19.13
C GLY A 285 6.58 -1.28 -19.82
N MET A 286 5.69 -2.18 -19.43
CA MET A 286 4.33 -2.27 -19.94
C MET A 286 3.33 -1.46 -19.11
N VAL A 287 2.34 -0.87 -19.77
CA VAL A 287 1.19 -0.23 -19.15
C VAL A 287 -0.02 -1.14 -19.31
N VAL A 288 -0.59 -1.57 -18.18
CA VAL A 288 -1.77 -2.45 -18.17
C VAL A 288 -2.99 -1.67 -17.67
N SER A 289 -4.15 -1.82 -18.31
CA SER A 289 -5.35 -1.14 -17.84
C SER A 289 -5.76 -1.65 -16.46
N ASP A 290 -6.40 -0.82 -15.66
CA ASP A 290 -7.20 -1.32 -14.57
C ASP A 290 -8.38 -2.15 -15.12
N TYR A 291 -8.97 -3.01 -14.29
CA TYR A 291 -9.99 -3.97 -14.71
C TYR A 291 -11.22 -3.23 -15.23
N THR A 292 -11.58 -3.52 -16.49
CA THR A 292 -12.68 -2.84 -17.21
C THR A 292 -12.55 -1.33 -17.41
N ALA A 293 -11.39 -0.72 -17.11
CA ALA A 293 -11.20 0.72 -17.26
C ALA A 293 -11.38 1.20 -18.71
N ILE A 294 -11.01 0.38 -19.68
CA ILE A 294 -11.23 0.67 -21.11
C ILE A 294 -12.73 0.67 -21.43
N ASP A 295 -13.51 -0.24 -20.81
CA ASP A 295 -14.97 -0.29 -21.01
C ASP A 295 -15.69 0.96 -20.49
N GLN A 296 -15.07 1.64 -19.51
CA GLN A 296 -15.61 2.84 -18.87
C GLN A 296 -15.24 4.14 -19.58
N LEU A 297 -14.63 4.10 -20.77
CA LEU A 297 -14.29 5.31 -21.54
C LEU A 297 -15.57 6.03 -22.01
N PRO A 298 -15.80 7.27 -21.58
CA PRO A 298 -17.03 7.99 -21.85
C PRO A 298 -17.11 8.45 -23.31
N GLY A 299 -18.33 8.49 -23.86
CA GLY A 299 -18.59 9.00 -25.21
C GLY A 299 -18.08 8.11 -26.36
N LEU A 300 -17.67 6.87 -26.04
CA LEU A 300 -17.26 5.86 -27.02
C LEU A 300 -18.23 4.68 -26.98
N ASP A 301 -18.97 4.47 -28.08
CA ASP A 301 -20.07 3.52 -28.11
C ASP A 301 -19.65 2.09 -28.47
N THR A 302 -18.49 1.92 -29.11
CA THR A 302 -18.06 0.62 -29.62
C THR A 302 -16.72 0.17 -29.01
N PRO A 303 -16.52 -1.14 -28.81
CA PRO A 303 -15.23 -1.68 -28.38
C PRO A 303 -14.06 -1.26 -29.29
N LEU A 304 -14.29 -1.14 -30.60
CA LEU A 304 -13.28 -0.63 -31.53
C LEU A 304 -12.83 0.79 -31.17
N GLN A 305 -13.76 1.72 -30.92
CA GLN A 305 -13.42 3.10 -30.54
C GLN A 305 -12.66 3.14 -29.22
N LYS A 306 -13.06 2.33 -28.24
CA LYS A 306 -12.41 2.21 -26.93
C LYS A 306 -10.98 1.65 -27.05
N ALA A 307 -10.81 0.59 -27.86
CA ALA A 307 -9.49 0.03 -28.14
C ALA A 307 -8.54 1.05 -28.79
N VAL A 308 -9.04 1.80 -29.79
CA VAL A 308 -8.28 2.85 -30.48
C VAL A 308 -7.86 3.97 -29.50
N ALA A 309 -8.78 4.42 -28.64
CA ALA A 309 -8.50 5.47 -27.67
C ALA A 309 -7.43 5.01 -26.64
N ALA A 310 -7.59 3.82 -26.07
CA ALA A 310 -6.69 3.31 -25.05
C ALA A 310 -5.27 3.07 -25.59
N ILE A 311 -5.11 2.37 -26.71
CA ILE A 311 -3.78 2.05 -27.26
C ILE A 311 -3.05 3.30 -27.75
N ASN A 312 -3.75 4.23 -28.42
CA ASN A 312 -3.15 5.50 -28.83
C ASN A 312 -2.84 6.40 -27.62
N GLY A 313 -3.59 6.30 -26.53
CA GLY A 313 -3.32 6.95 -25.25
C GLY A 313 -2.08 6.43 -24.53
N GLY A 314 -1.58 5.25 -24.91
CA GLY A 314 -0.38 4.67 -24.33
C GLY A 314 -0.57 3.43 -23.46
N ASN A 315 -1.80 2.91 -23.36
CA ASN A 315 -2.11 1.66 -22.66
C ASN A 315 -1.75 0.45 -23.55
N ASP A 316 -0.99 -0.50 -23.01
CA ASP A 316 -0.50 -1.63 -23.79
C ASP A 316 -1.40 -2.86 -23.68
N VAL A 317 -1.96 -3.16 -22.49
CA VAL A 317 -2.72 -4.39 -22.23
C VAL A 317 -4.13 -4.06 -21.73
N ASP A 318 -5.12 -4.81 -22.25
CA ASP A 318 -6.53 -4.72 -21.86
C ASP A 318 -6.90 -5.80 -20.83
N PHE A 319 -7.14 -5.39 -19.57
CA PHE A 319 -7.58 -6.25 -18.47
C PHE A 319 -9.09 -6.12 -18.20
N PRO A 320 -9.77 -7.18 -17.67
CA PRO A 320 -9.24 -8.51 -17.33
C PRO A 320 -9.34 -9.54 -18.46
N ARG A 321 -10.08 -9.25 -19.55
CA ARG A 321 -10.40 -10.24 -20.62
C ARG A 321 -9.91 -9.85 -22.00
N GLY A 322 -9.44 -8.63 -22.19
CA GLY A 322 -8.99 -8.12 -23.51
C GLY A 322 -10.12 -8.04 -24.52
N GLU A 323 -11.34 -7.72 -24.08
CA GLU A 323 -12.53 -7.70 -24.94
C GLU A 323 -12.51 -6.54 -25.95
N ASN A 324 -11.90 -5.41 -25.61
CA ASN A 324 -11.75 -4.30 -26.56
C ASN A 324 -10.62 -4.58 -27.56
N TYR A 325 -9.49 -5.10 -27.08
CA TYR A 325 -8.31 -5.30 -27.92
C TYR A 325 -8.43 -6.45 -28.95
N GLN A 326 -9.47 -7.25 -28.90
CA GLN A 326 -9.80 -8.16 -30.03
C GLN A 326 -10.10 -7.41 -31.33
N TYR A 327 -10.47 -6.12 -31.28
CA TYR A 327 -10.75 -5.27 -32.44
C TYR A 327 -9.52 -4.55 -32.99
N LEU A 328 -8.32 -4.80 -32.45
CA LEU A 328 -7.08 -4.14 -32.90
C LEU A 328 -6.72 -4.49 -34.34
N GLN A 329 -7.09 -5.69 -34.85
CA GLN A 329 -6.92 -6.01 -36.27
C GLN A 329 -7.70 -5.05 -37.13
N GLU A 330 -8.96 -4.84 -36.84
CA GLU A 330 -9.83 -3.90 -37.58
C GLU A 330 -9.33 -2.45 -37.47
N ALA A 331 -8.83 -2.06 -36.30
CA ALA A 331 -8.26 -0.73 -36.07
C ALA A 331 -7.01 -0.49 -36.94
N LEU A 332 -6.15 -1.49 -37.06
CA LEU A 332 -4.94 -1.43 -37.89
C LEU A 332 -5.29 -1.39 -39.39
N ASP A 333 -6.23 -2.23 -39.83
CA ASP A 333 -6.65 -2.30 -41.23
C ASP A 333 -7.31 -0.97 -41.69
N LYS A 334 -7.99 -0.29 -40.77
CA LYS A 334 -8.59 1.03 -41.00
C LYS A 334 -7.60 2.19 -40.83
N GLY A 335 -6.37 1.94 -40.41
CA GLY A 335 -5.36 2.99 -40.14
C GLY A 335 -5.69 3.87 -38.94
N LEU A 336 -6.53 3.42 -38.00
CA LEU A 336 -6.91 4.14 -36.78
C LEU A 336 -5.84 4.05 -35.67
N VAL A 337 -4.97 3.06 -35.75
CA VAL A 337 -3.81 2.87 -34.88
C VAL A 337 -2.55 2.86 -35.74
N LYS A 338 -1.53 3.64 -35.34
CA LYS A 338 -0.23 3.66 -36.02
C LYS A 338 0.51 2.35 -35.75
N LYS A 339 1.20 1.84 -36.75
CA LYS A 339 1.97 0.58 -36.63
C LYS A 339 3.00 0.64 -35.51
N GLU A 340 3.65 1.77 -35.36
CA GLU A 340 4.70 2.01 -34.36
C GLU A 340 4.15 1.97 -32.93
N VAL A 341 2.94 2.48 -32.70
CA VAL A 341 2.25 2.42 -31.40
C VAL A 341 1.90 0.99 -31.04
N PHE A 342 1.32 0.24 -31.98
CA PHE A 342 0.99 -1.16 -31.81
C PHE A 342 2.25 -2.01 -31.59
N GLU A 343 3.30 -1.79 -32.40
CA GLU A 343 4.57 -2.50 -32.30
C GLU A 343 5.22 -2.27 -30.93
N ARG A 344 5.23 -1.02 -30.44
CA ARG A 344 5.74 -0.70 -29.10
C ARG A 344 4.99 -1.50 -28.04
N ALA A 345 3.65 -1.47 -28.03
CA ALA A 345 2.84 -2.15 -27.04
C ALA A 345 3.16 -3.66 -26.98
N VAL A 346 3.21 -4.31 -28.14
CA VAL A 346 3.58 -5.74 -28.22
C VAL A 346 4.99 -5.97 -27.70
N LYS A 347 5.96 -5.15 -28.12
CA LYS A 347 7.36 -5.28 -27.69
C LYS A 347 7.56 -5.05 -26.20
N ASP A 348 6.79 -4.16 -25.57
CA ASP A 348 6.85 -3.91 -24.14
C ASP A 348 6.40 -5.13 -23.34
N VAL A 349 5.33 -5.82 -23.75
CA VAL A 349 4.89 -7.08 -23.16
C VAL A 349 5.93 -8.20 -23.37
N LEU A 350 6.47 -8.34 -24.58
CA LEU A 350 7.48 -9.35 -24.88
C LEU A 350 8.77 -9.11 -24.08
N ARG A 351 9.20 -7.86 -23.95
CA ARG A 351 10.36 -7.45 -23.17
C ARG A 351 10.18 -7.83 -21.70
N TYR A 352 8.99 -7.58 -21.15
CA TYR A 352 8.67 -8.01 -19.78
C TYR A 352 8.78 -9.54 -19.64
N LYS A 353 8.19 -10.31 -20.55
CA LYS A 353 8.26 -11.79 -20.54
C LYS A 353 9.70 -12.30 -20.58
N ILE A 354 10.56 -11.71 -21.40
CA ILE A 354 11.98 -12.09 -21.50
C ILE A 354 12.72 -11.73 -20.20
N ARG A 355 12.52 -10.51 -19.67
CA ARG A 355 13.11 -10.07 -18.38
C ARG A 355 12.66 -10.97 -17.22
N ALA A 356 11.40 -11.42 -17.22
CA ALA A 356 10.86 -12.35 -16.22
C ALA A 356 11.32 -13.82 -16.41
N GLY A 357 12.12 -14.11 -17.44
CA GLY A 357 12.65 -15.44 -17.72
C GLY A 357 11.63 -16.42 -18.32
N LEU A 358 10.46 -15.94 -18.75
CA LEU A 358 9.43 -16.81 -19.33
C LEU A 358 9.83 -17.42 -20.68
N MET A 359 10.77 -16.81 -21.38
CA MET A 359 11.30 -17.32 -22.65
C MET A 359 12.58 -18.18 -22.47
N ASP A 360 12.98 -18.46 -21.22
CA ASP A 360 14.08 -19.35 -20.90
C ASP A 360 13.71 -20.81 -21.16
N LYS A 361 14.68 -21.70 -21.18
CA LYS A 361 14.50 -23.12 -21.60
C LYS A 361 13.51 -23.93 -20.73
N ASN A 362 13.32 -23.52 -19.45
CA ASN A 362 12.34 -24.09 -18.52
C ASN A 362 11.64 -22.95 -17.74
N PRO A 363 10.77 -22.19 -18.38
CA PRO A 363 10.30 -20.92 -17.84
C PRO A 363 9.35 -21.05 -16.63
N TYR A 364 8.76 -22.22 -16.40
CA TYR A 364 7.77 -22.48 -15.37
C TYR A 364 8.22 -23.45 -14.26
N LEU A 365 9.47 -23.93 -14.32
CA LEU A 365 10.05 -24.80 -13.28
C LEU A 365 10.82 -23.96 -12.26
N TYR A 366 10.10 -23.09 -11.54
CA TYR A 366 10.73 -22.18 -10.56
C TYR A 366 11.21 -22.91 -9.30
N SER A 367 10.55 -23.99 -8.91
CA SER A 367 10.94 -24.82 -7.77
C SER A 367 10.20 -26.16 -7.84
N THR A 368 10.87 -27.24 -7.45
CA THR A 368 10.24 -28.54 -7.18
C THR A 368 9.75 -28.68 -5.75
N GLU A 369 10.10 -27.72 -4.87
CA GLU A 369 9.67 -27.71 -3.49
C GLU A 369 8.21 -27.29 -3.37
N ASP A 370 7.53 -27.81 -2.36
CA ASP A 370 6.16 -27.41 -2.08
C ASP A 370 6.09 -25.94 -1.69
N VAL A 371 5.07 -25.27 -2.19
CA VAL A 371 4.70 -23.92 -1.77
C VAL A 371 4.16 -24.01 -0.35
N LYS A 372 4.74 -23.25 0.55
CA LYS A 372 4.28 -23.12 1.92
C LYS A 372 3.84 -21.66 2.13
N LEU A 373 2.66 -21.49 2.65
CA LEU A 373 2.04 -20.23 2.98
C LEU A 373 1.77 -20.20 4.49
N ASP A 374 1.54 -19.03 5.04
CA ASP A 374 1.27 -18.81 6.46
C ASP A 374 2.33 -19.46 7.35
N THR A 375 3.60 -19.27 6.97
CA THR A 375 4.74 -19.78 7.72
C THR A 375 4.93 -19.01 9.04
N LYS A 376 5.68 -19.59 9.98
CA LYS A 376 6.00 -18.90 11.25
C LYS A 376 6.74 -17.60 11.02
N GLU A 377 7.61 -17.55 10.01
CA GLU A 377 8.38 -16.39 9.62
C GLU A 377 7.48 -15.29 9.04
N GLU A 378 6.51 -15.67 8.21
CA GLU A 378 5.50 -14.74 7.67
C GLU A 378 4.59 -14.20 8.78
N ARG A 379 4.09 -15.05 9.67
CA ARG A 379 3.30 -14.64 10.84
C ARG A 379 4.08 -13.69 11.77
N GLN A 380 5.37 -13.95 11.99
CA GLN A 380 6.21 -13.04 12.76
C GLN A 380 6.34 -11.68 12.06
N THR A 381 6.54 -11.67 10.75
CA THR A 381 6.58 -10.42 9.97
C THR A 381 5.23 -9.69 10.04
N ALA A 382 4.10 -10.40 9.95
CA ALA A 382 2.77 -9.83 10.11
C ALA A 382 2.58 -9.20 11.50
N TYR A 383 3.04 -9.88 12.56
CA TYR A 383 3.04 -9.35 13.93
C TYR A 383 3.94 -8.11 14.08
N ASP A 384 5.16 -8.15 13.54
CA ASP A 384 6.12 -7.05 13.62
C ASP A 384 5.59 -5.78 12.91
N ILE A 385 4.94 -5.95 11.75
CA ILE A 385 4.27 -4.85 11.06
C ILE A 385 3.07 -4.37 11.89
N ALA A 386 2.20 -5.25 12.35
CA ALA A 386 1.02 -4.89 13.15
C ALA A 386 1.40 -4.11 14.41
N SER A 387 2.40 -4.60 15.14
CA SER A 387 2.88 -3.97 16.38
C SER A 387 3.46 -2.57 16.19
N GLN A 388 3.98 -2.28 14.97
CA GLN A 388 4.51 -0.98 14.59
C GLN A 388 3.52 -0.11 13.80
N SER A 389 2.30 -0.60 13.52
CA SER A 389 1.27 0.10 12.75
C SER A 389 0.21 0.77 13.65
N ILE A 390 0.07 0.30 14.89
CA ILE A 390 -0.99 0.71 15.82
C ILE A 390 -0.60 2.01 16.50
N VAL A 391 -1.41 3.06 16.31
CA VAL A 391 -1.14 4.41 16.79
C VAL A 391 -1.87 4.68 18.10
N LEU A 392 -1.16 5.05 19.16
CA LEU A 392 -1.76 5.58 20.39
C LEU A 392 -2.04 7.09 20.21
N LEU A 393 -3.32 7.46 20.19
CA LEU A 393 -3.75 8.85 19.97
C LEU A 393 -3.92 9.63 21.29
N GLU A 394 -4.50 8.98 22.32
CA GLU A 394 -4.73 9.57 23.63
C GLU A 394 -4.42 8.58 24.74
N ASN A 395 -3.88 9.06 25.85
CA ASN A 395 -3.70 8.24 27.06
C ASN A 395 -3.57 9.14 28.31
N ASN A 396 -4.56 9.08 29.19
CA ASN A 396 -4.51 9.81 30.46
C ASN A 396 -3.71 9.04 31.54
N GLY A 397 -3.00 7.99 31.15
CA GLY A 397 -2.24 7.12 32.05
C GLY A 397 -2.97 5.83 32.41
N VAL A 398 -4.13 5.50 31.80
CA VAL A 398 -4.79 4.19 31.99
C VAL A 398 -3.99 3.08 31.34
N LEU A 399 -3.40 3.32 30.17
CA LEU A 399 -2.51 2.37 29.51
C LEU A 399 -1.05 2.57 29.93
N PRO A 400 -0.28 1.47 29.99
CA PRO A 400 -0.71 0.08 29.87
C PRO A 400 -1.62 -0.36 31.01
N LEU A 401 -2.51 -1.33 30.75
CA LEU A 401 -3.45 -1.87 31.75
C LEU A 401 -2.73 -2.59 32.89
N VAL A 402 -1.53 -3.08 32.64
CA VAL A 402 -0.66 -3.75 33.63
C VAL A 402 0.59 -2.91 33.83
N LYS A 403 0.77 -2.40 35.03
CA LYS A 403 1.93 -1.60 35.41
C LYS A 403 2.74 -2.34 36.49
N GLU A 404 4.06 -2.44 36.28
CA GLU A 404 4.97 -3.08 37.26
C GLU A 404 4.84 -2.47 38.67
N ALA A 405 4.64 -1.16 38.76
CA ALA A 405 4.46 -0.46 40.03
C ALA A 405 3.17 -0.85 40.76
N ASP A 406 2.17 -1.41 40.06
CA ASP A 406 0.85 -1.73 40.63
C ASP A 406 0.66 -3.23 40.94
N VAL A 407 1.66 -4.08 40.67
CA VAL A 407 1.57 -5.55 40.87
C VAL A 407 1.17 -5.93 42.31
N ASN A 408 1.47 -5.08 43.29
CA ASN A 408 1.09 -5.23 44.69
C ASN A 408 0.12 -4.15 45.21
N SER A 409 -0.51 -3.37 44.29
CA SER A 409 -1.37 -2.25 44.62
C SER A 409 -2.85 -2.65 44.61
N THR A 410 -3.65 -2.05 45.47
CA THR A 410 -5.13 -2.14 45.42
C THR A 410 -5.74 -1.43 44.19
N LYS A 411 -4.93 -0.71 43.39
CA LYS A 411 -5.31 -0.04 42.17
C LYS A 411 -5.14 -0.88 40.88
N GLN A 412 -4.74 -2.13 41.03
CA GLN A 412 -4.57 -3.04 39.89
C GLN A 412 -5.90 -3.29 39.16
N VAL A 413 -5.90 -3.16 37.83
CA VAL A 413 -7.01 -3.58 36.98
C VAL A 413 -7.20 -5.10 37.11
N LYS A 414 -8.40 -5.55 37.48
CA LYS A 414 -8.74 -6.97 37.65
C LYS A 414 -9.85 -7.41 36.68
N ASN A 415 -10.82 -6.57 36.46
CA ASN A 415 -11.97 -6.87 35.60
C ASN A 415 -12.01 -5.95 34.40
N ILE A 416 -11.91 -6.51 33.22
CA ILE A 416 -11.98 -5.81 31.95
C ILE A 416 -13.26 -6.23 31.22
N LEU A 417 -14.06 -5.26 30.79
CA LEU A 417 -15.08 -5.52 29.76
C LEU A 417 -14.44 -5.24 28.41
N LEU A 418 -14.43 -6.24 27.53
CA LEU A 418 -14.19 -6.06 26.10
C LEU A 418 -15.57 -6.01 25.40
N THR A 419 -15.81 -5.00 24.58
CA THR A 419 -17.10 -4.81 23.93
C THR A 419 -16.94 -4.10 22.55
N GLY A 420 -18.01 -4.06 21.78
CA GLY A 420 -18.06 -3.45 20.46
C GLY A 420 -18.01 -4.46 19.32
N PRO A 421 -18.43 -4.06 18.12
CA PRO A 421 -18.61 -4.97 16.99
C PRO A 421 -17.28 -5.54 16.45
N ASN A 422 -16.17 -4.83 16.67
CA ASN A 422 -14.86 -5.23 16.18
C ASN A 422 -14.06 -6.10 17.18
N ALA A 423 -14.60 -6.34 18.38
CA ALA A 423 -13.88 -7.08 19.42
C ALA A 423 -13.66 -8.56 19.09
N ASN A 424 -14.63 -9.19 18.42
CA ASN A 424 -14.61 -10.62 18.05
C ASN A 424 -14.87 -10.83 16.56
N SER A 425 -14.24 -10.03 15.69
CA SER A 425 -14.45 -10.06 14.25
C SER A 425 -13.16 -10.19 13.48
N ILE A 426 -13.11 -11.08 12.49
CA ILE A 426 -12.01 -11.15 11.52
C ILE A 426 -12.05 -9.96 10.55
N TRP A 427 -13.25 -9.40 10.29
CA TRP A 427 -13.43 -8.28 9.36
C TRP A 427 -12.89 -6.95 9.89
N ALA A 428 -12.60 -6.88 11.18
CA ALA A 428 -11.85 -5.79 11.78
C ALA A 428 -10.34 -5.92 11.56
N MET A 429 -9.86 -7.10 11.18
CA MET A 429 -8.43 -7.40 10.97
C MET A 429 -8.04 -7.30 9.50
N CYS A 430 -8.96 -7.63 8.59
CA CYS A 430 -8.73 -7.74 7.16
C CYS A 430 -9.23 -6.50 6.42
N GLY A 431 -8.42 -5.93 5.54
CA GLY A 431 -8.84 -4.89 4.61
C GLY A 431 -8.98 -5.41 3.17
N ASP A 432 -9.16 -4.51 2.23
CA ASP A 432 -9.23 -4.82 0.81
C ASP A 432 -7.98 -5.52 0.31
N TYR A 433 -8.16 -6.32 -0.74
CA TYR A 433 -7.08 -7.11 -1.34
C TYR A 433 -6.35 -8.04 -0.37
N SER A 434 -6.96 -8.37 0.78
CA SER A 434 -6.65 -9.58 1.54
C SER A 434 -7.49 -10.74 1.00
N PHE A 435 -6.95 -11.96 1.02
CA PHE A 435 -7.68 -13.12 0.51
C PHE A 435 -9.09 -13.27 1.12
N PRO A 436 -9.29 -13.17 2.44
CA PRO A 436 -10.63 -13.29 3.01
C PRO A 436 -11.64 -12.30 2.42
N SER A 437 -11.27 -11.01 2.30
CA SER A 437 -12.19 -9.99 1.78
C SER A 437 -12.44 -10.14 0.28
N MET A 438 -11.37 -10.34 -0.51
CA MET A 438 -11.48 -10.45 -1.97
C MET A 438 -12.25 -11.68 -2.40
N PHE A 439 -11.90 -12.84 -1.84
CA PHE A 439 -12.60 -14.06 -2.17
C PHE A 439 -14.07 -13.97 -1.80
N TYR A 440 -14.36 -13.48 -0.60
CA TYR A 440 -15.73 -13.38 -0.12
C TYR A 440 -16.54 -12.36 -0.91
N PHE A 441 -15.99 -11.18 -1.15
CA PHE A 441 -16.68 -10.09 -1.83
C PHE A 441 -16.89 -10.38 -3.33
N TRP A 442 -15.85 -10.85 -4.04
CA TRP A 442 -15.90 -11.03 -5.50
C TRP A 442 -16.32 -12.42 -5.95
N GLN A 443 -16.16 -13.45 -5.11
CA GLN A 443 -16.36 -14.84 -5.47
C GLN A 443 -17.47 -15.56 -4.69
N SER A 444 -18.03 -14.96 -3.65
CA SER A 444 -19.04 -15.60 -2.79
C SER A 444 -20.30 -16.05 -3.54
N TRP A 445 -20.64 -15.37 -4.62
CA TRP A 445 -21.76 -15.72 -5.48
C TRP A 445 -21.51 -16.95 -6.37
N LYS A 446 -20.24 -17.33 -6.59
CA LYS A 446 -19.88 -18.51 -7.39
C LYS A 446 -19.81 -19.80 -6.57
N LYS A 447 -19.45 -19.74 -5.29
CA LYS A 447 -19.18 -20.91 -4.45
C LYS A 447 -19.71 -20.75 -3.04
N LYS A 448 -19.99 -21.85 -2.36
CA LYS A 448 -20.35 -21.82 -0.93
C LYS A 448 -19.08 -21.50 -0.16
N TRP A 449 -19.12 -20.39 0.56
CA TRP A 449 -18.11 -20.05 1.55
C TRP A 449 -18.27 -20.91 2.81
N ASP A 450 -17.18 -21.39 3.35
CA ASP A 450 -17.10 -21.88 4.71
C ASP A 450 -15.80 -21.42 5.36
N ASP A 451 -15.78 -21.32 6.67
CA ASP A 451 -14.66 -20.75 7.42
C ASP A 451 -13.40 -21.64 7.42
N SER A 452 -13.52 -22.90 6.91
CA SER A 452 -12.39 -23.84 6.83
C SER A 452 -11.30 -23.42 5.83
N HIS A 453 -11.62 -22.43 4.98
CA HIS A 453 -10.70 -21.90 3.97
C HIS A 453 -10.01 -20.60 4.39
N LEU A 454 -10.31 -20.09 5.60
CA LEU A 454 -9.68 -18.90 6.14
C LEU A 454 -8.34 -19.24 6.80
N PRO A 455 -7.31 -18.41 6.63
CA PRO A 455 -6.15 -18.46 7.51
C PRO A 455 -6.57 -18.20 8.96
N HIS A 456 -5.77 -18.63 9.92
CA HIS A 456 -6.04 -18.33 11.32
C HIS A 456 -5.78 -16.85 11.63
N ILE A 457 -6.84 -16.06 11.69
CA ILE A 457 -6.81 -14.63 12.00
C ILE A 457 -7.11 -14.45 13.49
N VAL A 458 -6.13 -13.95 14.23
CA VAL A 458 -6.23 -13.75 15.68
C VAL A 458 -7.08 -12.52 15.98
N LYS A 459 -8.30 -12.74 16.49
CA LYS A 459 -9.21 -11.67 16.89
C LYS A 459 -8.80 -11.04 18.22
N LEU A 460 -9.22 -9.79 18.48
CA LEU A 460 -8.85 -9.08 19.70
C LEU A 460 -9.32 -9.84 20.97
N LEU A 461 -10.53 -10.39 20.98
CA LEU A 461 -11.06 -11.19 22.10
C LEU A 461 -10.16 -12.41 22.39
N GLU A 462 -9.82 -13.16 21.36
CA GLU A 462 -8.94 -14.32 21.44
C GLU A 462 -7.57 -13.94 22.02
N ALA A 463 -6.94 -12.92 21.45
CA ALA A 463 -5.63 -12.45 21.87
C ALA A 463 -5.62 -11.94 23.32
N MET A 464 -6.64 -11.15 23.69
CA MET A 464 -6.74 -10.65 25.06
C MET A 464 -6.94 -11.79 26.07
N GLN A 465 -7.75 -12.81 25.74
CA GLN A 465 -7.94 -13.98 26.60
C GLN A 465 -6.68 -14.83 26.71
N ALA A 466 -5.99 -15.06 25.60
CA ALA A 466 -4.76 -15.86 25.56
C ALA A 466 -3.58 -15.14 26.25
N GLY A 467 -3.45 -13.84 26.03
CA GLY A 467 -2.32 -13.03 26.49
C GLY A 467 -2.48 -12.38 27.87
N LYS A 468 -3.63 -12.54 28.53
CA LYS A 468 -3.94 -11.87 29.79
C LYS A 468 -2.99 -12.28 30.91
N PRO A 469 -2.47 -11.34 31.71
CA PRO A 469 -1.73 -11.62 32.90
C PRO A 469 -2.57 -12.35 33.98
N GLU A 470 -1.90 -13.03 34.87
CA GLU A 470 -2.56 -13.71 36.01
C GLU A 470 -3.37 -12.71 36.86
N GLY A 471 -4.56 -13.09 37.27
CA GLY A 471 -5.46 -12.28 38.10
C GLY A 471 -6.35 -11.31 37.31
N ILE A 472 -6.19 -11.22 36.00
CA ILE A 472 -7.10 -10.43 35.10
C ILE A 472 -8.24 -11.33 34.63
N ASN A 473 -9.46 -10.81 34.79
CA ASN A 473 -10.69 -11.39 34.27
C ASN A 473 -11.22 -10.53 33.12
N ILE A 474 -11.52 -11.17 31.99
CA ILE A 474 -12.09 -10.52 30.81
C ILE A 474 -13.50 -11.02 30.63
N LYS A 475 -14.46 -10.10 30.69
CA LYS A 475 -15.84 -10.32 30.25
C LYS A 475 -16.01 -9.78 28.84
N TYR A 476 -16.83 -10.41 28.05
CA TYR A 476 -17.13 -9.98 26.69
C TYR A 476 -18.66 -9.92 26.49
N SER A 477 -19.10 -8.86 25.83
CA SER A 477 -20.42 -8.74 25.22
C SER A 477 -20.31 -7.82 24.03
N ARG A 478 -20.90 -8.18 22.89
CA ARG A 478 -20.84 -7.39 21.64
C ARG A 478 -21.37 -5.96 21.81
N GLY A 479 -22.44 -5.79 22.54
CA GLY A 479 -23.01 -4.51 22.95
C GLY A 479 -23.70 -3.71 21.85
N CYS A 480 -23.10 -3.54 20.68
CA CYS A 480 -23.71 -2.91 19.50
C CYS A 480 -23.24 -3.57 18.21
N ASP A 481 -23.98 -3.35 17.14
CA ASP A 481 -23.62 -3.76 15.77
C ASP A 481 -22.90 -2.64 15.01
N TRP A 482 -22.33 -2.98 13.85
CA TRP A 482 -21.70 -1.97 12.98
C TRP A 482 -22.73 -0.96 12.49
N THR A 483 -23.92 -1.44 12.08
CA THR A 483 -24.99 -0.58 11.60
C THR A 483 -26.32 -1.35 11.60
N GLU A 484 -27.39 -0.68 12.02
CA GLU A 484 -28.76 -1.20 11.98
C GLU A 484 -29.54 -0.71 10.74
N GLU A 485 -29.07 0.36 10.09
CA GLU A 485 -29.81 1.06 9.02
C GLU A 485 -29.46 0.57 7.61
N ILE A 486 -28.29 0.01 7.40
CA ILE A 486 -27.82 -0.42 6.08
C ILE A 486 -28.64 -1.61 5.58
N GLU A 487 -29.05 -2.52 6.45
CA GLU A 487 -29.83 -3.70 6.08
C GLU A 487 -31.15 -3.32 5.38
N THR A 488 -31.84 -2.32 5.91
CA THR A 488 -33.13 -1.90 5.38
C THR A 488 -33.05 -1.10 4.08
N LYS A 489 -32.08 -0.18 3.99
CA LYS A 489 -31.92 0.67 2.80
C LYS A 489 -31.46 -0.13 1.58
N PHE A 490 -30.64 -1.12 1.78
CA PHE A 490 -30.14 -1.95 0.70
C PHE A 490 -31.17 -2.96 0.19
N GLU A 491 -32.01 -3.52 1.05
CA GLU A 491 -33.13 -4.37 0.64
C GLU A 491 -34.15 -3.59 -0.19
N GLU A 492 -34.45 -2.36 0.19
CA GLU A 492 -35.39 -1.47 -0.51
C GLU A 492 -34.83 -0.95 -1.85
N SER A 493 -33.51 -0.72 -1.95
CA SER A 493 -32.91 -0.20 -3.17
C SER A 493 -32.69 -1.24 -4.26
N GLY A 494 -32.74 -2.54 -3.94
CA GLY A 494 -32.39 -3.62 -4.86
C GLY A 494 -30.89 -3.66 -5.22
N ASP A 495 -30.05 -2.97 -4.47
CA ASP A 495 -28.60 -2.95 -4.69
C ASP A 495 -27.99 -4.32 -4.35
N LYS A 496 -27.32 -4.93 -5.33
CA LYS A 496 -26.66 -6.24 -5.16
C LYS A 496 -25.60 -6.24 -4.06
N ARG A 497 -24.94 -5.12 -3.78
CA ARG A 497 -23.95 -4.95 -2.70
C ARG A 497 -24.58 -5.16 -1.32
N ALA A 498 -25.85 -4.80 -1.17
CA ALA A 498 -26.61 -5.04 0.05
C ALA A 498 -26.78 -6.51 0.39
N TRP A 499 -27.01 -7.32 -0.64
CA TRP A 499 -27.13 -8.76 -0.47
C TRP A 499 -25.79 -9.39 -0.06
N GLU A 500 -24.70 -8.94 -0.63
CA GLU A 500 -23.34 -9.36 -0.27
C GLU A 500 -23.01 -8.97 1.17
N TYR A 501 -23.34 -7.74 1.57
CA TYR A 501 -23.20 -7.28 2.95
C TYR A 501 -23.98 -8.12 3.94
N GLN A 502 -25.25 -8.41 3.64
CA GLN A 502 -26.10 -9.25 4.50
C GLN A 502 -25.58 -10.70 4.60
N LEU A 503 -25.06 -11.23 3.49
CA LEU A 503 -24.47 -12.56 3.47
C LEU A 503 -23.26 -12.66 4.39
N LEU A 504 -22.42 -11.64 4.39
CA LEU A 504 -21.23 -11.52 5.23
C LEU A 504 -21.61 -11.37 6.70
N HIS A 505 -22.50 -10.46 7.00
CA HIS A 505 -22.95 -10.18 8.36
C HIS A 505 -23.59 -11.43 9.01
N ARG A 506 -24.38 -12.21 8.27
CA ARG A 506 -25.06 -13.42 8.78
C ARG A 506 -24.14 -14.63 8.95
N LYS A 507 -23.08 -14.74 8.17
CA LYS A 507 -22.25 -15.96 8.16
C LYS A 507 -20.95 -15.87 8.94
N VAL A 508 -20.36 -14.70 9.00
CA VAL A 508 -18.99 -14.55 9.51
C VAL A 508 -18.95 -14.03 10.94
N ASP A 509 -19.99 -13.34 11.36
CA ASP A 509 -20.14 -12.89 12.75
C ASP A 509 -20.80 -13.95 13.66
N SER A 510 -20.70 -15.22 13.31
CA SER A 510 -21.20 -16.35 14.11
C SER A 510 -22.67 -16.21 14.58
N GLY A 511 -23.44 -15.28 14.02
CA GLY A 511 -24.81 -14.97 14.45
C GLY A 511 -24.87 -14.37 15.85
N GLU A 512 -23.77 -13.85 16.37
CA GLU A 512 -23.69 -13.22 17.68
C GLU A 512 -24.50 -11.93 17.69
N LYS A 513 -25.50 -11.87 18.55
CA LYS A 513 -26.37 -10.71 18.68
C LYS A 513 -25.75 -9.67 19.61
N ALA A 514 -25.89 -8.41 19.23
CA ALA A 514 -25.57 -7.30 20.11
C ALA A 514 -26.56 -7.25 21.28
N ASP A 515 -26.05 -7.25 22.52
CA ASP A 515 -26.84 -7.02 23.72
C ASP A 515 -26.28 -5.81 24.49
N LYS A 516 -26.83 -4.65 24.20
CA LYS A 516 -26.43 -3.40 24.86
C LYS A 516 -26.73 -3.40 26.36
N ALA A 517 -27.84 -3.99 26.79
CA ALA A 517 -28.21 -4.01 28.19
C ALA A 517 -27.25 -4.89 29.01
N GLU A 518 -26.90 -6.06 28.50
CA GLU A 518 -25.89 -6.93 29.08
C GLU A 518 -24.52 -6.24 29.16
N ALA A 519 -24.06 -5.64 28.07
CA ALA A 519 -22.78 -4.93 28.01
C ALA A 519 -22.70 -3.79 29.05
N LEU A 520 -23.76 -2.98 29.16
CA LEU A 520 -23.83 -1.88 30.15
C LEU A 520 -23.89 -2.40 31.60
N ALA A 521 -24.51 -3.56 31.84
CA ALA A 521 -24.48 -4.19 33.14
C ALA A 521 -23.06 -4.64 33.52
N MET A 522 -22.38 -5.32 32.59
CA MET A 522 -20.97 -5.75 32.76
C MET A 522 -20.02 -4.55 32.92
N ALA A 523 -20.28 -3.44 32.21
CA ALA A 523 -19.48 -2.22 32.29
C ALA A 523 -19.44 -1.66 33.72
N LYS A 524 -20.58 -1.64 34.42
CA LYS A 524 -20.67 -1.16 35.81
C LYS A 524 -19.83 -1.97 36.80
N GLU A 525 -19.64 -3.25 36.52
CA GLU A 525 -18.87 -4.18 37.35
C GLU A 525 -17.37 -4.23 36.99
N SER A 526 -16.98 -3.62 35.87
CA SER A 526 -15.60 -3.64 35.36
C SER A 526 -14.76 -2.50 35.95
N ASP A 527 -13.46 -2.68 36.00
CA ASP A 527 -12.49 -1.66 36.39
C ASP A 527 -12.15 -0.76 35.19
N VAL A 528 -12.14 -1.35 33.98
CA VAL A 528 -11.89 -0.66 32.73
C VAL A 528 -12.72 -1.30 31.63
N ILE A 529 -13.08 -0.51 30.62
CA ILE A 529 -13.81 -0.93 29.41
C ILE A 529 -12.89 -0.77 28.21
N VAL A 530 -12.74 -1.81 27.41
CA VAL A 530 -12.09 -1.75 26.09
C VAL A 530 -13.21 -1.83 25.05
N ALA A 531 -13.46 -0.71 24.37
CA ALA A 531 -14.49 -0.58 23.34
C ALA A 531 -13.85 -0.67 21.96
N ALA A 532 -14.05 -1.77 21.26
CA ALA A 532 -13.54 -2.02 19.91
C ALA A 532 -14.61 -1.64 18.87
N VAL A 533 -14.43 -0.50 18.25
CA VAL A 533 -15.41 0.13 17.33
C VAL A 533 -14.77 0.48 15.99
N GLY A 534 -15.56 1.00 15.06
CA GLY A 534 -15.10 1.52 13.80
C GLY A 534 -15.74 0.86 12.59
N GLU A 535 -15.05 0.89 11.50
CA GLU A 535 -15.46 0.26 10.24
C GLU A 535 -15.00 -1.21 10.20
N ASN A 536 -15.49 -1.91 9.22
CA ASN A 536 -14.93 -3.15 8.72
C ASN A 536 -14.81 -3.06 7.20
N VAL A 537 -14.14 -4.01 6.57
CA VAL A 537 -13.88 -4.01 5.13
C VAL A 537 -15.16 -4.02 4.28
N MET A 538 -16.31 -4.40 4.84
CA MET A 538 -17.60 -4.39 4.14
C MET A 538 -18.23 -3.00 4.07
N LEU A 539 -17.82 -2.08 4.91
CA LEU A 539 -18.35 -0.72 5.00
C LEU A 539 -17.52 0.31 4.24
N CYS A 540 -16.27 -0.03 3.92
CA CYS A 540 -15.34 0.85 3.24
C CYS A 540 -14.37 0.02 2.40
N GLY A 541 -13.99 0.50 1.23
CA GLY A 541 -13.12 -0.15 0.28
C GLY A 541 -13.55 0.09 -1.15
N GLU A 542 -12.96 -0.58 -2.11
CA GLU A 542 -13.30 -0.45 -3.52
C GLU A 542 -14.77 -0.86 -3.77
N ASN A 543 -15.53 0.02 -4.44
CA ASN A 543 -16.97 -0.13 -4.70
C ASN A 543 -17.85 -0.28 -3.44
N ARG A 544 -17.35 0.14 -2.28
CA ARG A 544 -18.06 0.14 -0.98
C ARG A 544 -17.99 1.54 -0.37
N GLU A 545 -18.61 2.50 -1.03
CA GLU A 545 -18.59 3.90 -0.64
C GLU A 545 -19.63 4.11 0.47
N ARG A 546 -19.12 4.47 1.64
CA ARG A 546 -19.96 4.94 2.75
C ARG A 546 -19.83 6.46 2.87
N ASP A 547 -20.98 7.13 2.89
CA ASP A 547 -21.01 8.56 3.12
C ASP A 547 -20.48 8.91 4.51
N GLY A 548 -19.61 9.95 4.55
CA GLY A 548 -19.10 10.51 5.79
C GLY A 548 -17.98 9.71 6.45
N LEU A 549 -17.44 10.30 7.51
CA LEU A 549 -16.31 9.80 8.29
C LEU A 549 -16.67 9.47 9.75
N LYS A 550 -17.92 9.64 10.18
CA LYS A 550 -18.35 9.25 11.52
C LYS A 550 -18.30 7.74 11.71
N LEU A 551 -18.27 7.30 12.96
CA LEU A 551 -18.46 5.90 13.29
C LEU A 551 -19.77 5.38 12.67
N PRO A 552 -19.79 4.18 12.08
CA PRO A 552 -21.00 3.61 11.50
C PRO A 552 -22.11 3.41 12.52
N GLY A 553 -23.36 3.53 12.07
CA GLY A 553 -24.56 3.22 12.86
C GLY A 553 -24.64 4.00 14.17
N LYS A 554 -24.88 3.27 15.27
CA LYS A 554 -25.04 3.84 16.63
C LYS A 554 -23.82 3.64 17.53
N GLN A 555 -22.66 3.40 16.97
CA GLN A 555 -21.45 3.11 17.75
C GLN A 555 -21.04 4.32 18.62
N GLU A 556 -21.16 5.56 18.12
CA GLU A 556 -20.83 6.76 18.91
C GLU A 556 -21.77 6.88 20.12
N GLU A 557 -23.09 6.70 19.92
CA GLU A 557 -24.07 6.72 21.01
C GLU A 557 -23.77 5.64 22.05
N TYR A 558 -23.42 4.44 21.59
CA TYR A 558 -23.05 3.34 22.46
C TYR A 558 -21.81 3.66 23.32
N VAL A 559 -20.76 4.24 22.73
CA VAL A 559 -19.59 4.67 23.47
C VAL A 559 -19.94 5.77 24.48
N GLU A 560 -20.83 6.70 24.15
CA GLU A 560 -21.31 7.70 25.09
C GLU A 560 -22.04 7.06 26.30
N GLU A 561 -22.84 6.02 26.08
CA GLU A 561 -23.48 5.28 27.18
C GLU A 561 -22.46 4.53 28.06
N LEU A 562 -21.39 3.97 27.44
CA LEU A 562 -20.27 3.38 28.20
C LEU A 562 -19.57 4.44 29.07
N LEU A 563 -19.27 5.61 28.50
CA LEU A 563 -18.67 6.74 29.22
C LEU A 563 -19.57 7.22 30.39
N ALA A 564 -20.90 7.19 30.21
CA ALA A 564 -21.86 7.56 31.24
C ALA A 564 -21.85 6.59 32.45
N THR A 565 -21.28 5.41 32.35
CA THR A 565 -21.07 4.50 33.51
C THR A 565 -20.07 5.03 34.51
N GLY A 566 -19.25 6.04 34.14
CA GLY A 566 -18.19 6.61 34.96
C GLY A 566 -16.91 5.74 35.02
N LYS A 567 -16.84 4.66 34.25
CA LYS A 567 -15.66 3.80 34.15
C LYS A 567 -14.68 4.32 33.11
N PRO A 568 -13.37 4.10 33.27
CA PRO A 568 -12.39 4.40 32.23
C PRO A 568 -12.69 3.59 30.97
N VAL A 569 -12.79 4.27 29.80
CA VAL A 569 -12.99 3.67 28.52
C VAL A 569 -11.71 3.79 27.70
N VAL A 570 -11.18 2.68 27.25
CA VAL A 570 -10.13 2.60 26.23
C VAL A 570 -10.82 2.35 24.90
N LEU A 571 -10.74 3.30 24.00
CA LEU A 571 -11.35 3.21 22.66
C LEU A 571 -10.33 2.62 21.68
N VAL A 572 -10.64 1.50 21.05
CA VAL A 572 -9.84 0.89 19.98
C VAL A 572 -10.63 1.01 18.69
N VAL A 573 -10.11 1.81 17.76
CA VAL A 573 -10.75 2.12 16.50
C VAL A 573 -10.13 1.28 15.39
N PHE A 574 -10.95 0.48 14.73
CA PHE A 574 -10.58 -0.27 13.53
C PHE A 574 -11.18 0.40 12.30
N GLY A 575 -10.56 0.25 11.16
CA GLY A 575 -11.10 0.75 9.90
C GLY A 575 -10.04 1.24 8.92
N GLY A 576 -10.47 1.44 7.68
CA GLY A 576 -9.60 1.87 6.57
C GLY A 576 -9.38 3.38 6.49
N ARG A 577 -10.18 4.17 7.21
CA ARG A 577 -10.15 5.65 7.18
C ARG A 577 -9.99 6.24 8.56
N ALA A 578 -9.52 7.49 8.61
CA ALA A 578 -9.47 8.30 9.84
C ALA A 578 -10.89 8.77 10.20
N GLN A 579 -11.53 8.09 11.15
CA GLN A 579 -12.93 8.32 11.50
C GLN A 579 -13.09 9.48 12.48
N VAL A 580 -14.09 10.34 12.28
CA VAL A 580 -14.38 11.48 13.16
C VAL A 580 -14.86 10.99 14.52
N ILE A 581 -13.97 10.98 15.50
CA ILE A 581 -14.21 10.51 16.88
C ILE A 581 -13.90 11.57 17.96
N SER A 582 -13.53 12.77 17.58
CA SER A 582 -13.01 13.82 18.48
C SER A 582 -13.89 14.09 19.69
N LYS A 583 -15.22 14.01 19.53
CA LYS A 583 -16.19 14.27 20.59
C LYS A 583 -16.09 13.23 21.72
N ILE A 584 -15.96 11.94 21.37
CA ILE A 584 -15.85 10.85 22.34
C ILE A 584 -14.41 10.65 22.81
N ALA A 585 -13.44 10.84 21.93
CA ALA A 585 -12.02 10.64 22.20
C ALA A 585 -11.52 11.46 23.40
N LYS A 586 -11.89 12.73 23.48
CA LYS A 586 -11.53 13.66 24.60
C LYS A 586 -12.06 13.21 25.97
N ARG A 587 -13.04 12.32 26.00
CA ARG A 587 -13.66 11.77 27.21
C ARG A 587 -13.17 10.36 27.52
N CYS A 588 -12.57 9.69 26.57
CA CYS A 588 -11.98 8.38 26.75
C CYS A 588 -10.70 8.45 27.60
N ALA A 589 -10.38 7.38 28.29
CA ALA A 589 -9.16 7.29 29.08
C ALA A 589 -7.93 7.02 28.20
N ALA A 590 -8.13 6.34 27.09
CA ALA A 590 -7.15 6.17 26.01
C ALA A 590 -7.85 5.95 24.69
N VAL A 591 -7.16 6.26 23.58
CA VAL A 591 -7.63 6.06 22.22
C VAL A 591 -6.52 5.46 21.38
N ILE A 592 -6.81 4.36 20.69
CA ILE A 592 -5.92 3.62 19.80
C ILE A 592 -6.55 3.57 18.41
N GLN A 593 -5.78 3.91 17.37
CA GLN A 593 -6.12 3.64 15.97
C GLN A 593 -5.39 2.37 15.54
N ALA A 594 -6.13 1.33 15.26
CA ALA A 594 -5.57 0.02 14.90
C ALA A 594 -5.53 -0.24 13.39
N TRP A 595 -6.25 0.54 12.58
CA TRP A 595 -6.44 0.32 11.14
C TRP A 595 -7.04 -1.06 10.85
N TYR A 596 -6.61 -1.74 9.78
CA TYR A 596 -6.81 -3.18 9.54
C TYR A 596 -5.46 -3.87 9.75
N PRO A 597 -5.23 -4.45 10.93
CA PRO A 597 -3.88 -4.82 11.37
C PRO A 597 -3.44 -6.23 10.96
N GLY A 598 -4.20 -6.93 10.08
CA GLY A 598 -3.85 -8.25 9.58
C GLY A 598 -4.09 -9.39 10.58
N GLU A 599 -3.61 -10.58 10.22
CA GLU A 599 -3.92 -11.82 10.97
C GLU A 599 -3.38 -11.86 12.41
N GLU A 600 -2.28 -11.15 12.70
CA GLU A 600 -1.71 -11.02 14.05
C GLU A 600 -2.12 -9.71 14.74
N GLY A 601 -3.07 -8.99 14.15
CA GLY A 601 -3.53 -7.70 14.67
C GLY A 601 -4.11 -7.76 16.07
N GLY A 602 -4.90 -8.81 16.38
CA GLY A 602 -5.43 -9.01 17.71
C GLY A 602 -4.32 -9.19 18.76
N THR A 603 -3.27 -9.95 18.43
CA THR A 603 -2.10 -10.14 19.29
C THR A 603 -1.37 -8.82 19.55
N ALA A 604 -1.12 -8.04 18.49
CA ALA A 604 -0.42 -6.77 18.58
C ALA A 604 -1.19 -5.74 19.43
N VAL A 605 -2.51 -5.60 19.23
CA VAL A 605 -3.36 -4.71 20.05
C VAL A 605 -3.37 -5.17 21.51
N ALA A 606 -3.53 -6.46 21.78
CA ALA A 606 -3.53 -6.98 23.15
C ALA A 606 -2.18 -6.73 23.86
N ASP A 607 -1.06 -6.91 23.16
CA ASP A 607 0.28 -6.68 23.72
C ASP A 607 0.54 -5.19 24.01
N ILE A 608 0.02 -4.28 23.21
CA ILE A 608 0.00 -2.85 23.51
C ILE A 608 -0.87 -2.60 24.74
N LEU A 609 -2.12 -3.08 24.78
CA LEU A 609 -3.02 -2.87 25.91
C LEU A 609 -2.42 -3.35 27.24
N TYR A 610 -1.75 -4.49 27.24
CA TYR A 610 -1.11 -5.04 28.45
C TYR A 610 0.27 -4.44 28.76
N GLY A 611 0.86 -3.69 27.82
CA GLY A 611 2.17 -3.06 28.00
C GLY A 611 3.37 -3.99 27.78
N LYS A 612 3.18 -5.11 27.08
CA LYS A 612 4.29 -5.95 26.63
C LYS A 612 5.17 -5.24 25.61
N ILE A 613 4.54 -4.39 24.79
CA ILE A 613 5.21 -3.48 23.86
C ILE A 613 4.70 -2.06 24.07
N SER A 614 5.55 -1.07 23.83
CA SER A 614 5.18 0.33 23.84
C SER A 614 4.79 0.76 22.40
N PRO A 615 3.64 1.44 22.20
CA PRO A 615 3.28 1.94 20.87
C PRO A 615 4.33 2.93 20.39
N SER A 616 4.61 2.90 19.09
CA SER A 616 5.62 3.72 18.43
C SER A 616 5.18 4.26 17.06
N ALA A 617 4.03 3.82 16.58
CA ALA A 617 3.49 4.24 15.29
C ALA A 617 3.14 5.73 15.27
N LYS A 618 3.23 6.32 14.08
CA LYS A 618 2.88 7.72 13.82
C LYS A 618 1.88 7.80 12.67
N LEU A 619 0.89 8.67 12.75
CA LEU A 619 -0.12 8.84 11.71
C LEU A 619 0.51 9.19 10.36
N SER A 620 0.13 8.50 9.31
CA SER A 620 0.48 8.79 7.91
C SER A 620 -0.53 9.70 7.21
N VAL A 621 -1.55 10.16 7.95
CA VAL A 621 -2.58 11.10 7.50
C VAL A 621 -2.92 12.08 8.61
N SER A 622 -3.37 13.27 8.22
CA SER A 622 -4.01 14.23 9.11
C SER A 622 -5.39 13.69 9.53
N TYR A 623 -5.63 13.55 10.82
CA TYR A 623 -6.84 12.94 11.37
C TYR A 623 -7.92 14.00 11.61
N PRO A 624 -9.12 13.90 10.99
CA PRO A 624 -10.13 14.98 11.05
C PRO A 624 -10.87 15.02 12.38
N ASN A 625 -11.29 16.22 12.79
CA ASN A 625 -12.18 16.43 13.93
C ASN A 625 -13.65 16.68 13.54
N THR A 626 -13.89 16.82 12.26
CA THR A 626 -15.21 17.00 11.65
C THR A 626 -15.27 16.28 10.31
N GLU A 627 -16.45 16.09 9.77
CA GLU A 627 -16.59 15.54 8.42
C GLU A 627 -16.01 16.52 7.40
N VAL A 628 -15.10 16.01 6.57
CA VAL A 628 -14.41 16.77 5.53
C VAL A 628 -14.34 15.93 4.26
N TYR A 629 -14.57 16.59 3.15
CA TYR A 629 -14.49 16.00 1.80
C TYR A 629 -13.40 16.67 0.95
N GLU A 630 -12.77 17.70 1.53
CA GLU A 630 -11.68 18.45 0.93
C GLU A 630 -10.34 18.06 1.56
N PRO A 631 -9.22 18.30 0.90
CA PRO A 631 -7.89 18.05 1.46
C PRO A 631 -7.67 18.81 2.78
N ILE A 632 -7.11 18.10 3.77
CA ILE A 632 -6.65 18.67 5.05
C ILE A 632 -5.18 18.31 5.31
N CYS A 633 -4.43 18.02 4.27
CA CYS A 633 -3.05 17.54 4.35
C CYS A 633 -2.14 18.52 5.08
N TYR A 634 -1.24 18.00 5.90
CA TYR A 634 -0.34 18.80 6.75
C TYR A 634 0.54 19.77 5.94
N ASN A 635 0.87 19.40 4.69
CA ASN A 635 1.84 20.12 3.87
C ASN A 635 1.26 21.37 3.17
N TYR A 636 -0.06 21.61 3.26
CA TYR A 636 -0.69 22.83 2.74
C TYR A 636 -0.51 24.06 3.62
N SER A 637 -0.12 23.90 4.88
CA SER A 637 0.10 25.01 5.80
C SER A 637 1.14 24.65 6.87
N THR A 638 1.95 25.62 7.27
CA THR A 638 2.82 25.49 8.45
C THR A 638 2.04 25.53 9.78
N ARG A 639 0.75 25.85 9.73
CA ARG A 639 -0.15 25.82 10.87
C ARG A 639 -1.11 24.66 10.72
N GLN A 640 -1.44 24.00 11.84
CA GLN A 640 -2.45 22.96 11.82
C GLN A 640 -3.80 23.52 11.36
N ASP A 641 -4.43 22.82 10.43
CA ASP A 641 -5.81 23.12 10.02
C ASP A 641 -6.74 22.93 11.23
N ALA A 642 -7.66 23.84 11.42
CA ALA A 642 -8.62 23.77 12.54
C ALA A 642 -9.55 22.54 12.47
N ARG A 643 -9.65 21.91 11.30
CA ARG A 643 -10.41 20.69 11.07
C ARG A 643 -9.64 19.40 11.44
N VAL A 644 -8.35 19.51 11.81
CA VAL A 644 -7.49 18.39 12.19
C VAL A 644 -7.44 18.21 13.69
N GLU A 645 -7.74 17.05 14.21
CA GLU A 645 -7.58 16.68 15.61
C GLU A 645 -6.14 16.28 15.91
N TRP A 646 -5.62 15.28 15.20
CA TRP A 646 -4.22 14.84 15.32
C TRP A 646 -3.50 15.01 13.97
N PRO A 647 -2.36 15.73 13.97
CA PRO A 647 -1.67 16.03 12.71
C PRO A 647 -0.91 14.82 12.15
N PHE A 648 -0.53 14.88 10.89
CA PHE A 648 0.41 13.94 10.27
C PHE A 648 1.67 13.77 11.14
N GLY A 649 2.12 12.53 11.27
CA GLY A 649 3.28 12.17 12.08
C GLY A 649 3.01 12.05 13.57
N TYR A 650 1.78 12.33 14.04
CA TYR A 650 1.42 12.23 15.45
C TYR A 650 1.25 10.79 15.93
N GLY A 651 1.69 10.54 17.16
CA GLY A 651 1.48 9.29 17.88
C GLY A 651 2.22 9.31 19.20
N LEU A 652 1.59 8.77 20.25
CA LEU A 652 2.11 8.69 21.62
C LEU A 652 2.84 7.38 21.87
N SER A 653 3.61 7.36 22.95
CA SER A 653 4.32 6.21 23.47
C SER A 653 4.06 6.06 24.98
N TYR A 654 4.43 4.94 25.57
CA TYR A 654 4.44 4.77 27.03
C TYR A 654 5.65 5.41 27.72
N THR A 655 6.48 6.09 26.94
CA THR A 655 7.63 6.87 27.42
C THR A 655 7.64 8.25 26.77
N THR A 656 8.63 9.05 27.12
CA THR A 656 8.85 10.39 26.57
C THR A 656 10.26 10.52 26.00
N PHE A 657 10.42 11.38 24.99
CA PHE A 657 11.70 11.59 24.32
C PHE A 657 12.09 13.08 24.32
N ALA A 658 13.38 13.33 24.46
CA ALA A 658 13.97 14.66 24.35
C ALA A 658 14.93 14.74 23.16
N TYR A 659 14.88 15.82 22.40
CA TYR A 659 15.74 16.07 21.25
C TYR A 659 16.70 17.22 21.57
N LYS A 660 18.00 17.06 21.26
CA LYS A 660 19.03 18.05 21.57
C LYS A 660 20.13 18.05 20.51
N ASN A 661 21.03 19.04 20.65
CA ASN A 661 22.33 19.11 19.99
C ASN A 661 22.26 19.02 18.45
N LEU A 662 21.32 19.75 17.84
CA LEU A 662 21.24 19.86 16.37
C LEU A 662 22.52 20.49 15.82
N GLN A 663 23.17 19.81 14.90
CA GLN A 663 24.37 20.26 14.16
C GLN A 663 24.15 20.01 12.68
N THR A 664 24.20 21.05 11.88
CA THR A 664 24.16 21.02 10.43
C THR A 664 24.79 22.29 9.86
N VAL A 665 25.03 22.32 8.57
CA VAL A 665 25.54 23.51 7.89
C VAL A 665 24.47 24.63 7.91
N LYS A 666 24.93 25.88 8.04
CA LYS A 666 24.05 27.05 7.89
C LYS A 666 23.95 27.52 6.45
N GLU A 667 24.95 27.20 5.66
CA GLU A 667 25.04 27.57 4.26
C GLU A 667 25.44 26.32 3.45
N LEU A 668 24.77 26.08 2.34
CA LEU A 668 24.99 24.97 1.44
C LEU A 668 25.00 25.50 0.00
N SER A 669 25.99 25.13 -0.77
CA SER A 669 26.03 25.48 -2.20
C SER A 669 25.01 24.63 -2.97
N THR A 670 24.28 25.25 -3.90
CA THR A 670 23.42 24.56 -4.87
C THR A 670 24.16 23.51 -5.70
N ALA A 671 25.48 23.65 -5.86
CA ALA A 671 26.34 22.70 -6.54
C ALA A 671 26.86 21.56 -5.64
N SER A 672 26.60 21.60 -4.34
CA SER A 672 26.94 20.51 -3.42
C SER A 672 25.99 19.34 -3.63
N GLU A 673 26.47 18.11 -3.44
CA GLU A 673 25.62 16.92 -3.53
C GLU A 673 24.73 16.77 -2.28
N SER A 674 25.31 16.93 -1.09
CA SER A 674 24.62 16.66 0.18
C SER A 674 25.25 17.38 1.37
N SER A 675 24.54 17.33 2.50
CA SER A 675 25.03 17.73 3.82
C SER A 675 24.52 16.76 4.88
N ASN A 676 25.20 16.70 6.02
CA ASN A 676 24.80 15.87 7.14
C ASN A 676 24.08 16.69 8.22
N ILE A 677 23.04 16.10 8.79
CA ILE A 677 22.28 16.60 9.91
C ILE A 677 22.52 15.65 11.09
N TYR A 678 23.01 16.20 12.21
CA TYR A 678 23.21 15.44 13.45
C TYR A 678 22.34 16.01 14.55
N PHE A 679 21.73 15.13 15.32
CA PHE A 679 21.00 15.46 16.54
C PHE A 679 21.00 14.27 17.51
N GLU A 680 20.58 14.50 18.73
CA GLU A 680 20.49 13.48 19.75
C GLU A 680 19.04 13.27 20.16
N VAL A 681 18.64 12.01 20.37
CA VAL A 681 17.36 11.63 20.95
C VAL A 681 17.61 10.82 22.20
N THR A 682 16.95 11.21 23.30
CA THR A 682 17.07 10.58 24.62
C THR A 682 15.69 10.06 25.04
N ASN A 683 15.59 8.82 25.46
CA ASN A 683 14.42 8.29 26.16
C ASN A 683 14.46 8.82 27.61
N THR A 684 13.55 9.71 27.96
CA THR A 684 13.49 10.38 29.27
C THR A 684 12.55 9.68 30.26
N GLY A 685 11.84 8.64 29.81
CA GLY A 685 10.92 7.89 30.66
C GLY A 685 11.50 6.58 31.16
N LYS A 686 10.62 5.64 31.50
CA LYS A 686 10.98 4.39 32.19
C LYS A 686 10.76 3.11 31.36
N VAL A 687 10.20 3.25 30.17
CA VAL A 687 9.87 2.11 29.28
C VAL A 687 10.74 2.17 28.03
N ARG A 688 11.29 1.03 27.61
CA ARG A 688 11.95 0.90 26.33
C ARG A 688 10.92 1.15 25.22
N ALA A 689 11.26 1.98 24.26
CA ALA A 689 10.40 2.26 23.13
C ALA A 689 11.19 2.78 21.92
N ASP A 690 10.56 2.76 20.78
CA ASP A 690 11.07 3.39 19.57
C ASP A 690 10.49 4.79 19.43
N GLU A 691 11.32 5.72 18.95
CA GLU A 691 10.90 7.05 18.49
C GLU A 691 11.12 7.18 16.99
N ILE A 692 10.23 7.90 16.33
CA ILE A 692 10.35 8.24 14.92
C ILE A 692 10.62 9.75 14.80
N ALA A 693 11.89 10.09 14.62
CA ALA A 693 12.30 11.47 14.40
C ALA A 693 12.07 11.84 12.93
N GLN A 694 11.26 12.86 12.70
CA GLN A 694 10.82 13.30 11.38
C GLN A 694 11.54 14.60 11.01
N VAL A 695 12.05 14.68 9.78
CA VAL A 695 12.79 15.83 9.24
C VAL A 695 11.95 16.50 8.17
N TYR A 696 11.63 17.76 8.41
CA TYR A 696 10.82 18.58 7.51
C TYR A 696 11.63 19.76 6.98
N LEU A 697 11.29 20.16 5.77
CA LEU A 697 11.84 21.34 5.12
C LEU A 697 10.72 22.35 4.86
N SER A 698 10.98 23.62 5.21
CA SER A 698 10.07 24.75 4.96
C SER A 698 10.80 25.85 4.20
N PRO A 699 10.36 26.26 3.01
CA PRO A 699 10.90 27.45 2.34
C PRO A 699 10.47 28.71 3.12
N THR A 700 11.41 29.62 3.38
CA THR A 700 11.13 30.87 4.11
C THR A 700 11.24 32.11 3.23
N GLN A 701 12.07 32.05 2.17
CA GLN A 701 12.22 33.11 1.15
C GLN A 701 12.34 32.50 -0.24
N SER A 702 11.44 31.60 -0.57
CA SER A 702 11.31 31.03 -1.90
C SER A 702 9.82 30.86 -2.20
N ASN A 703 9.39 31.28 -3.38
CA ASN A 703 8.02 31.08 -3.88
C ASN A 703 7.97 29.93 -4.90
N GLN A 704 9.00 29.09 -4.93
CA GLN A 704 9.16 28.06 -5.97
C GLN A 704 8.60 26.70 -5.54
N GLN A 705 8.62 26.37 -4.26
CA GLN A 705 8.02 25.13 -3.75
C GLN A 705 6.51 25.25 -3.66
N ILE A 706 5.81 24.14 -3.92
CA ILE A 706 4.35 24.09 -3.81
C ILE A 706 3.87 24.07 -2.36
N HIS A 707 4.62 23.38 -1.49
CA HIS A 707 4.23 23.20 -0.10
C HIS A 707 5.06 24.05 0.87
N PRO A 708 4.42 24.67 1.84
CA PRO A 708 5.09 25.47 2.88
C PRO A 708 5.85 24.62 3.91
N ILE A 709 5.61 23.34 3.96
CA ILE A 709 6.31 22.32 4.77
C ILE A 709 6.22 20.95 4.09
N GLN A 710 7.32 20.22 4.06
CA GLN A 710 7.37 18.88 3.47
C GLN A 710 8.25 17.95 4.30
N LEU A 711 7.81 16.71 4.51
CA LEU A 711 8.64 15.62 5.02
C LEU A 711 9.74 15.32 3.98
N GLN A 712 11.00 15.25 4.43
CA GLN A 712 12.15 15.01 3.58
C GLN A 712 13.12 14.00 4.19
N GLY A 713 12.75 13.41 5.35
CA GLY A 713 13.53 12.38 6.00
C GLY A 713 12.92 11.95 7.32
N PHE A 714 13.25 10.77 7.76
CA PHE A 714 12.91 10.25 9.09
C PHE A 714 13.90 9.20 9.55
N ALA A 715 13.94 8.97 10.85
CA ALA A 715 14.73 7.91 11.47
C ALA A 715 13.92 7.23 12.59
N ARG A 716 13.84 5.90 12.56
CA ARG A 716 13.28 5.08 13.62
C ARG A 716 14.40 4.68 14.59
N ILE A 717 14.26 4.96 15.88
CA ILE A 717 15.32 4.90 16.87
C ILE A 717 14.84 4.13 18.08
N SER A 718 15.36 2.93 18.33
CA SER A 718 15.09 2.14 19.56
C SER A 718 15.93 2.63 20.72
N LEU A 719 15.29 2.94 21.85
CA LEU A 719 15.94 3.52 23.04
C LEU A 719 15.48 2.83 24.32
N ASN A 720 16.44 2.39 25.13
CA ASN A 720 16.20 1.97 26.50
C ASN A 720 15.93 3.19 27.42
N PRO A 721 15.34 3.02 28.59
CA PRO A 721 15.19 4.10 29.56
C PRO A 721 16.52 4.80 29.89
N GLY A 722 16.56 6.13 29.71
CA GLY A 722 17.75 6.95 29.93
C GLY A 722 18.79 6.91 28.83
N GLU A 723 18.61 6.09 27.81
CA GLU A 723 19.56 5.99 26.69
C GLU A 723 19.44 7.22 25.76
N THR A 724 20.58 7.67 25.29
CA THR A 724 20.72 8.71 24.28
C THR A 724 21.41 8.13 23.06
N LYS A 725 20.83 8.31 21.88
CA LYS A 725 21.49 8.01 20.59
C LYS A 725 21.69 9.27 19.78
N ARG A 726 22.84 9.34 19.13
CA ARG A 726 23.13 10.33 18.10
C ARG A 726 22.65 9.81 16.76
N VAL A 727 21.82 10.60 16.09
CA VAL A 727 21.28 10.32 14.76
C VAL A 727 22.05 11.16 13.75
N CYS A 728 22.45 10.55 12.64
CA CYS A 728 23.00 11.23 11.49
C CYS A 728 22.13 10.97 10.27
N ILE A 729 21.65 12.02 9.65
CA ILE A 729 20.89 11.95 8.40
C ILE A 729 21.65 12.71 7.33
N LYS A 730 22.01 12.01 6.25
CA LYS A 730 22.55 12.62 5.04
C LYS A 730 21.38 13.18 4.22
N PHE A 731 21.41 14.46 3.97
CA PHE A 731 20.37 15.21 3.29
C PHE A 731 20.92 15.72 1.95
N TYR A 732 20.22 15.47 0.87
CA TYR A 732 20.66 15.79 -0.47
C TYR A 732 20.14 17.15 -0.94
N THR A 733 20.93 17.84 -1.75
CA THR A 733 20.60 19.16 -2.28
C THR A 733 19.39 19.11 -3.23
N ASP A 734 19.16 17.98 -3.90
CA ASP A 734 17.97 17.73 -4.72
C ASP A 734 16.65 17.89 -3.92
N GLN A 735 16.66 17.69 -2.60
CA GLN A 735 15.48 17.80 -1.74
C GLN A 735 15.05 19.26 -1.49
N PHE A 736 15.88 20.24 -1.83
CA PHE A 736 15.52 21.65 -1.86
C PHE A 736 14.98 22.12 -3.21
N GLY A 737 14.95 21.23 -4.20
CA GLY A 737 14.58 21.56 -5.56
C GLY A 737 13.08 21.69 -5.77
N TYR A 738 12.71 22.08 -6.97
CA TYR A 738 11.36 22.21 -7.43
C TYR A 738 11.24 21.91 -8.92
N TYR A 739 10.06 21.50 -9.36
CA TYR A 739 9.73 21.27 -10.75
C TYR A 739 9.47 22.58 -11.49
N SER A 740 9.85 22.64 -12.76
CA SER A 740 9.51 23.75 -13.65
C SER A 740 9.39 23.25 -15.09
N HIS A 741 8.41 23.80 -15.80
CA HIS A 741 8.17 23.56 -17.22
C HIS A 741 8.36 24.86 -18.02
N GLN A 742 9.60 25.13 -18.44
CA GLN A 742 9.95 26.28 -19.27
C GLN A 742 10.48 25.79 -20.63
N GLY A 743 9.54 25.29 -21.44
CA GLY A 743 9.87 24.62 -22.70
C GLY A 743 10.17 23.13 -22.55
N ASN A 744 10.94 22.75 -21.52
CA ASN A 744 11.20 21.36 -21.15
C ASN A 744 10.84 21.13 -19.67
N ARG A 745 10.39 19.92 -19.33
CA ARG A 745 10.23 19.47 -17.95
C ARG A 745 11.61 19.31 -17.30
N GLN A 746 11.81 19.91 -16.13
CA GLN A 746 13.12 19.94 -15.48
C GLN A 746 13.00 20.11 -13.97
N TRP A 747 14.01 19.61 -13.24
CA TRP A 747 14.23 19.81 -11.83
C TRP A 747 15.23 20.93 -11.58
N ASN A 748 14.88 21.89 -10.73
CA ASN A 748 15.65 23.09 -10.48
C ASN A 748 16.06 23.17 -9.01
N ILE A 749 17.30 23.48 -8.71
CA ILE A 749 17.79 23.83 -7.39
C ILE A 749 18.26 25.28 -7.45
N ALA A 750 17.56 26.17 -6.74
CA ALA A 750 17.87 27.59 -6.76
C ALA A 750 18.31 28.11 -5.39
N PRO A 751 19.13 29.18 -5.34
CA PRO A 751 19.42 29.88 -4.09
C PRO A 751 18.16 30.28 -3.37
N GLY A 752 18.17 30.16 -2.04
CA GLY A 752 17.02 30.49 -1.21
C GLY A 752 17.25 30.25 0.28
N MET A 753 16.29 30.60 1.08
CA MET A 753 16.34 30.38 2.53
C MET A 753 15.29 29.36 2.94
N TYR A 754 15.70 28.39 3.76
CA TYR A 754 14.89 27.28 4.21
C TYR A 754 15.02 27.12 5.73
N GLU A 755 13.99 26.64 6.38
CA GLU A 755 14.02 26.19 7.77
C GLU A 755 13.96 24.65 7.79
N LEU A 756 15.03 24.04 8.24
CA LEU A 756 15.08 22.63 8.59
C LEU A 756 14.42 22.44 9.95
N LYS A 757 13.48 21.52 10.06
CA LYS A 757 12.72 21.25 11.26
C LYS A 757 12.82 19.77 11.60
N ILE A 758 13.10 19.44 12.86
CA ILE A 758 13.12 18.05 13.34
C ILE A 758 12.11 17.95 14.47
N GLY A 759 11.23 16.96 14.38
CA GLY A 759 10.14 16.80 15.34
C GLY A 759 9.62 15.40 15.47
N ALA A 760 8.66 15.23 16.37
CA ALA A 760 7.91 13.99 16.58
C ALA A 760 6.61 13.95 15.76
N SER A 761 6.25 15.05 15.09
CA SER A 761 5.16 15.18 14.12
C SER A 761 5.33 16.47 13.32
N SER A 762 4.48 16.69 12.32
CA SER A 762 4.45 17.93 11.52
C SER A 762 4.19 19.19 12.35
N GLN A 763 3.60 19.05 13.55
CA GLN A 763 3.29 20.15 14.46
C GLN A 763 4.13 20.13 15.76
N ASP A 764 4.66 18.99 16.19
CA ASP A 764 5.56 18.90 17.34
C ASP A 764 7.02 19.02 16.89
N ILE A 765 7.41 20.22 16.49
CA ILE A 765 8.78 20.54 16.06
C ILE A 765 9.64 20.90 17.27
N ARG A 766 10.71 20.15 17.47
CA ARG A 766 11.59 20.23 18.64
C ARG A 766 12.93 20.91 18.38
N LEU A 767 13.46 20.77 17.16
CA LEU A 767 14.70 21.41 16.75
C LEU A 767 14.50 22.12 15.42
N LYS A 768 15.20 23.25 15.22
CA LYS A 768 15.12 24.06 14.01
C LYS A 768 16.48 24.64 13.67
N GLN A 769 16.77 24.73 12.38
CA GLN A 769 17.97 25.40 11.86
C GLN A 769 17.65 26.04 10.52
N GLN A 770 17.98 27.30 10.37
CA GLN A 770 17.96 27.97 9.07
C GLN A 770 19.12 27.49 8.20
N ILE A 771 18.84 27.17 6.96
CA ILE A 771 19.81 26.82 5.92
C ILE A 771 19.64 27.80 4.76
N VAL A 772 20.74 28.37 4.31
CA VAL A 772 20.79 29.24 3.13
C VAL A 772 21.43 28.46 1.98
N LEU A 773 20.69 28.27 0.89
CA LEU A 773 21.28 27.80 -0.36
C LEU A 773 21.92 28.97 -1.09
N THR A 774 23.17 28.81 -1.50
CA THR A 774 23.99 29.83 -2.19
C THR A 774 24.54 29.29 -3.52
N GLY A 775 24.99 30.19 -4.39
CA GLY A 775 25.53 29.84 -5.71
C GLY A 775 24.55 30.05 -6.85
N ASP A 776 24.86 29.50 -8.03
CA ASP A 776 24.03 29.63 -9.21
C ASP A 776 22.87 28.61 -9.20
N LYS A 777 21.81 28.92 -9.94
CA LYS A 777 20.73 27.95 -10.15
C LYS A 777 21.24 26.72 -10.91
N VAL A 778 21.03 25.55 -10.34
CA VAL A 778 21.31 24.26 -10.99
C VAL A 778 20.03 23.74 -11.64
N VAL A 779 20.14 23.27 -12.88
CA VAL A 779 19.03 22.71 -13.65
C VAL A 779 19.40 21.29 -14.08
N LYS A 780 18.52 20.35 -13.80
CA LYS A 780 18.65 18.95 -14.14
C LYS A 780 17.43 18.48 -14.93
N PRO A 781 17.54 17.50 -15.84
CA PRO A 781 16.36 16.88 -16.45
C PRO A 781 15.48 16.19 -15.41
N LEU A 782 16.09 15.49 -14.44
CA LEU A 782 15.44 14.76 -13.35
C LEU A 782 16.27 14.91 -12.06
N ARG A 783 15.69 14.54 -10.92
CA ARG A 783 16.43 14.39 -9.65
C ARG A 783 17.46 13.28 -9.73
N ASP A 784 18.60 13.44 -9.08
CA ASP A 784 19.59 12.37 -8.90
C ASP A 784 19.37 11.64 -7.58
N HIS A 785 18.90 12.37 -6.54
CA HIS A 785 18.65 11.83 -5.20
C HIS A 785 17.23 12.20 -4.75
N TYR A 786 16.53 11.21 -4.21
CA TYR A 786 15.14 11.31 -3.79
C TYR A 786 14.97 11.27 -2.28
N PHE A 787 15.75 10.46 -1.59
CA PHE A 787 15.59 10.17 -0.17
C PHE A 787 16.83 10.57 0.61
N SER A 788 16.59 11.06 1.83
CA SER A 788 17.67 11.18 2.82
C SER A 788 18.09 9.78 3.30
N GLU A 789 19.30 9.66 3.79
CA GLU A 789 19.87 8.41 4.29
C GLU A 789 20.20 8.53 5.77
N VAL A 790 19.75 7.57 6.58
CA VAL A 790 20.20 7.45 7.98
C VAL A 790 21.58 6.79 7.97
N ILE A 791 22.57 7.48 8.52
CA ILE A 791 23.96 6.99 8.64
C ILE A 791 24.15 6.56 10.10
N GLU A 792 24.50 5.28 10.32
CA GLU A 792 24.76 4.73 11.64
C GLU A 792 26.07 5.31 12.29
#